data_52e2176782031374a2b639e14f19e9e5
#
_entry.id   52e2176782031374a2b639e14f19e9e5
#
_cell.length_a   1.000
_cell.length_b   1.000
_cell.length_c   1.000
_cell.angle_alpha   90.00
_cell.angle_beta   90.00
_cell.angle_gamma   90.00
#
_symmetry.space_group_name_H-M   'P 1'
#
loop_
_entity.id
_entity.type
_entity.pdbx_description
1 polymer ?
#
loop_
_entity_poly.entity_id
_entity_poly.type
_entity_poly.pdbx_seq_one_letter_code
_entity_poly.pdbx_strand_id
1 'polypeptide(L)'
;MSTENPSQNTAASTSDIKAPVPRKHPTTRTFHGRDFVDNYEWMRDKESEELMAHLKAENAWTEHRTSHLDSLKKDIFEEIKARVQETDLSVPVRSGQWWYFSRTEEGKNYPSMCRIPVREVDDWTPPRIEAGTAAEDEEVFLDANALAEGSKFFSLGAASVTLDGTRLAYSVDLAGDERFKMRFKDLTTGEHWSEEISNISYGATWVGNDTVYYQRVDDAWRPHEIWKHTLGTPVEEDELVFREEDERYWTGVGTTRSERYLLVSTSSKVTSECWYLDLQDPDAELTCILPRENGIEYGVDHAVVDGRDYWMVVHNRNGVNSELGYHPVGRIETLADVSTLVAHRDDARVDGVEVFRNYLVLELREDAVETAYLMDIRNGFSEFVPIAVDEELVSVNTTGNSEWESPVLRIVVTSFVRPARVFDMDLATGEKVLRKEQIVLPAPDGTPFKPGDYVARRVWVSARDGAQVPVSLIYRADLDLNQPNPVLLYGYGSYEISRDPAFLTARLPMLDRGGIFAIAHVRGGGEMGRAWYDNGKQLKKMNTFTDFIDVADHLIETGVTTAETMVAEGGSAGGMLMGAIANMAPDRFSGVQAIVPFVDPLTSMLMPDLPLTVTEWDEWGDPYHDPEVYDYMASYAPYENIDPQTKYPAILAVTSLNDTRVLYVEPAKWVAKLRDVAGADALMKIDLASGHGGVSGRYEQWKEIAFETAWELERMGLA
;
A
#
# COMPACT_ATOMS: atom_id res chain seq x y z
N MET A 1 -61.57 17.42 -21.42
CA MET A 1 -60.94 17.74 -22.70
C MET A 1 -59.55 18.25 -22.42
N SER A 2 -58.66 17.71 -23.13
CA SER A 2 -57.21 17.90 -23.25
C SER A 2 -56.35 17.02 -22.36
N THR A 3 -56.01 15.89 -22.91
CA THR A 3 -54.97 14.94 -22.54
C THR A 3 -53.62 15.50 -23.01
N GLU A 4 -52.73 15.83 -22.11
CA GLU A 4 -51.30 16.05 -22.44
C GLU A 4 -50.54 14.73 -22.25
N ASN A 5 -49.84 14.37 -23.31
CA ASN A 5 -49.02 13.20 -23.49
C ASN A 5 -47.71 13.38 -22.74
N PRO A 6 -47.15 12.39 -22.02
CA PRO A 6 -45.81 12.51 -21.44
C PRO A 6 -44.76 12.35 -22.55
N SER A 7 -43.82 13.31 -22.54
CA SER A 7 -42.65 13.41 -23.39
C SER A 7 -41.84 12.10 -23.46
N GLN A 8 -41.64 11.67 -24.68
CA GLN A 8 -40.67 10.61 -25.03
C GLN A 8 -39.26 11.02 -24.59
N ASN A 9 -38.73 10.27 -23.67
CA ASN A 9 -37.30 10.27 -23.39
C ASN A 9 -36.61 9.53 -24.52
N THR A 10 -36.02 10.26 -25.49
CA THR A 10 -35.21 9.69 -26.56
C THR A 10 -33.92 9.16 -25.94
N ALA A 11 -33.86 7.87 -25.73
CA ALA A 11 -32.60 7.17 -25.57
C ALA A 11 -31.76 7.47 -26.82
N ALA A 12 -30.61 8.17 -26.63
CA ALA A 12 -29.62 8.36 -27.69
C ALA A 12 -29.18 6.98 -28.18
N SER A 13 -29.16 6.77 -29.49
CA SER A 13 -28.72 5.51 -30.08
C SER A 13 -27.23 5.31 -29.73
N THR A 14 -26.87 4.15 -29.18
CA THR A 14 -25.53 3.75 -28.78
C THR A 14 -24.54 3.63 -29.94
N SER A 15 -24.93 3.92 -31.17
CA SER A 15 -24.11 3.73 -32.38
C SER A 15 -23.18 4.88 -32.75
N ASP A 16 -23.16 6.00 -32.00
CA ASP A 16 -22.40 7.21 -32.35
C ASP A 16 -21.31 7.66 -31.36
N ILE A 17 -21.01 6.85 -30.32
CA ILE A 17 -19.93 7.18 -29.38
C ILE A 17 -18.58 6.90 -30.06
N LYS A 18 -17.73 7.94 -30.15
CA LYS A 18 -16.38 7.87 -30.74
C LYS A 18 -15.33 8.08 -29.68
N ALA A 19 -14.12 7.58 -29.95
CA ALA A 19 -12.97 7.84 -29.08
C ALA A 19 -12.80 9.36 -28.90
N PRO A 20 -12.65 9.84 -27.67
CA PRO A 20 -12.39 11.25 -27.41
C PRO A 20 -11.08 11.70 -28.07
N VAL A 21 -11.10 12.85 -28.67
CA VAL A 21 -9.90 13.47 -29.28
C VAL A 21 -9.71 14.82 -28.61
N PRO A 22 -8.78 14.91 -27.65
CA PRO A 22 -8.51 16.16 -26.95
C PRO A 22 -7.85 17.20 -27.87
N ARG A 23 -8.09 18.47 -27.57
CA ARG A 23 -7.45 19.57 -28.27
C ARG A 23 -5.94 19.55 -28.06
N LYS A 24 -5.16 19.76 -29.12
CA LYS A 24 -3.74 20.01 -29.02
C LYS A 24 -3.46 21.46 -28.67
N HIS A 25 -2.79 21.69 -27.57
CA HIS A 25 -2.32 23.00 -27.13
C HIS A 25 -0.83 22.91 -26.82
N PRO A 26 0.05 23.10 -27.81
CA PRO A 26 1.49 22.90 -27.66
C PRO A 26 2.08 23.79 -26.55
N THR A 27 2.71 23.18 -25.56
CA THR A 27 3.49 23.84 -24.52
C THR A 27 4.92 23.32 -24.61
N THR A 28 5.91 24.21 -24.67
CA THR A 28 7.31 23.82 -24.73
C THR A 28 7.93 23.89 -23.36
N ARG A 29 8.51 22.76 -22.94
CA ARG A 29 9.32 22.61 -21.72
C ARG A 29 10.79 22.59 -22.14
N THR A 30 11.62 23.47 -21.57
CA THR A 30 13.06 23.53 -21.84
C THR A 30 13.85 23.29 -20.55
N PHE A 31 14.61 22.21 -20.50
CA PHE A 31 15.55 21.91 -19.42
C PHE A 31 16.90 21.46 -19.98
N HIS A 32 18.00 21.92 -19.39
CA HIS A 32 19.36 21.58 -19.79
C HIS A 32 19.63 21.77 -21.30
N GLY A 33 18.95 22.76 -21.94
CA GLY A 33 19.07 23.04 -23.39
C GLY A 33 18.34 22.04 -24.29
N ARG A 34 17.45 21.22 -23.73
CA ARG A 34 16.59 20.26 -24.44
C ARG A 34 15.16 20.76 -24.43
N ASP A 35 14.54 20.81 -25.59
CA ASP A 35 13.14 21.20 -25.77
C ASP A 35 12.27 19.97 -25.93
N PHE A 36 11.16 19.94 -25.20
CA PHE A 36 10.09 18.96 -25.33
C PHE A 36 8.76 19.68 -25.55
N VAL A 37 8.04 19.32 -26.61
CA VAL A 37 6.73 19.90 -26.91
C VAL A 37 5.64 18.97 -26.45
N ASP A 38 4.87 19.40 -25.47
CA ASP A 38 3.73 18.71 -24.94
C ASP A 38 2.42 19.32 -25.44
N ASN A 39 1.62 18.52 -26.15
CA ASN A 39 0.34 18.97 -26.70
C ASN A 39 -0.80 18.92 -25.67
N TYR A 40 -0.61 18.26 -24.53
CA TYR A 40 -1.66 17.89 -23.60
C TYR A 40 -1.45 18.38 -22.17
N GLU A 41 -0.38 19.15 -21.89
CA GLU A 41 -0.11 19.70 -20.56
C GLU A 41 -1.26 20.56 -20.02
N TRP A 42 -2.09 21.15 -20.88
CA TRP A 42 -3.31 21.88 -20.48
C TRP A 42 -4.30 21.03 -19.65
N MET A 43 -4.22 19.69 -19.75
CA MET A 43 -5.05 18.79 -18.95
C MET A 43 -4.71 18.82 -17.44
N ARG A 44 -3.65 19.48 -17.03
CA ARG A 44 -3.30 19.68 -15.62
C ARG A 44 -4.26 20.64 -14.91
N ASP A 45 -4.94 21.52 -15.62
CA ASP A 45 -5.91 22.45 -15.06
C ASP A 45 -7.21 21.73 -14.68
N LYS A 46 -7.27 21.23 -13.42
CA LYS A 46 -8.40 20.48 -12.85
C LYS A 46 -9.71 21.25 -12.86
N GLU A 47 -9.65 22.60 -12.82
CA GLU A 47 -10.83 23.47 -12.82
C GLU A 47 -11.40 23.73 -14.23
N SER A 48 -10.72 23.24 -15.27
CA SER A 48 -11.14 23.42 -16.66
C SER A 48 -12.41 22.63 -16.98
N GLU A 49 -13.48 23.33 -17.43
CA GLU A 49 -14.70 22.67 -17.91
C GLU A 49 -14.42 21.75 -19.13
N GLU A 50 -13.44 22.15 -19.98
CA GLU A 50 -13.02 21.36 -21.14
C GLU A 50 -12.39 20.04 -20.71
N LEU A 51 -11.54 20.07 -19.69
CA LEU A 51 -10.96 18.87 -19.11
C LEU A 51 -12.06 17.96 -18.55
N MET A 52 -12.92 18.50 -17.72
CA MET A 52 -14.00 17.68 -17.10
C MET A 52 -14.94 17.07 -18.15
N ALA A 53 -15.20 17.76 -19.23
CA ALA A 53 -15.96 17.20 -20.37
C ALA A 53 -15.20 16.08 -21.05
N HIS A 54 -13.87 16.23 -21.23
CA HIS A 54 -13.00 15.21 -21.82
C HIS A 54 -12.95 13.95 -20.95
N LEU A 55 -12.70 14.08 -19.65
CA LEU A 55 -12.65 12.94 -18.71
C LEU A 55 -13.97 12.14 -18.68
N LYS A 56 -15.10 12.84 -18.68
CA LYS A 56 -16.42 12.18 -18.79
C LYS A 56 -16.62 11.47 -20.12
N ALA A 57 -16.08 12.03 -21.21
CA ALA A 57 -16.14 11.38 -22.53
C ALA A 57 -15.23 10.13 -22.57
N GLU A 58 -14.09 10.14 -21.89
CA GLU A 58 -13.23 8.96 -21.74
C GLU A 58 -13.96 7.82 -21.02
N ASN A 59 -14.62 8.11 -19.91
CA ASN A 59 -15.43 7.13 -19.21
C ASN A 59 -16.55 6.56 -20.09
N ALA A 60 -17.30 7.42 -20.79
CA ALA A 60 -18.36 6.99 -21.68
C ALA A 60 -17.83 6.14 -22.84
N TRP A 61 -16.66 6.47 -23.38
CA TRP A 61 -16.00 5.68 -24.42
C TRP A 61 -15.57 4.31 -23.90
N THR A 62 -14.93 4.27 -22.73
CA THR A 62 -14.49 3.02 -22.09
C THR A 62 -15.67 2.12 -21.77
N GLU A 63 -16.76 2.66 -21.21
CA GLU A 63 -18.01 1.93 -20.95
C GLU A 63 -18.58 1.35 -22.26
N HIS A 64 -18.69 2.16 -23.31
CA HIS A 64 -19.15 1.71 -24.62
C HIS A 64 -18.27 0.56 -25.17
N ARG A 65 -16.95 0.72 -25.14
CA ARG A 65 -15.97 -0.26 -25.66
C ARG A 65 -15.98 -1.58 -24.89
N THR A 66 -16.33 -1.56 -23.61
CA THR A 66 -16.36 -2.73 -22.73
C THR A 66 -17.79 -3.23 -22.40
N SER A 67 -18.83 -2.67 -23.06
CA SER A 67 -20.23 -3.03 -22.77
C SER A 67 -20.56 -4.49 -23.11
N HIS A 68 -19.86 -5.10 -24.06
CA HIS A 68 -20.01 -6.52 -24.39
C HIS A 68 -19.53 -7.44 -23.24
N LEU A 69 -18.75 -6.91 -22.28
CA LEU A 69 -18.29 -7.61 -21.08
C LEU A 69 -19.24 -7.43 -19.87
N ASP A 70 -20.37 -6.72 -19.99
CA ASP A 70 -21.22 -6.40 -18.83
C ASP A 70 -21.77 -7.64 -18.11
N SER A 71 -22.04 -8.72 -18.85
CA SER A 71 -22.41 -10.00 -18.23
C SER A 71 -21.26 -10.58 -17.43
N LEU A 72 -20.05 -10.61 -18.00
CA LEU A 72 -18.85 -11.14 -17.34
C LEU A 72 -18.47 -10.33 -16.10
N LYS A 73 -18.51 -8.97 -16.20
CA LYS A 73 -18.30 -8.08 -15.04
C LYS A 73 -19.25 -8.41 -13.90
N LYS A 74 -20.54 -8.60 -14.23
CA LYS A 74 -21.54 -8.97 -13.23
C LYS A 74 -21.26 -10.34 -12.62
N ASP A 75 -20.91 -11.32 -13.44
CA ASP A 75 -20.64 -12.69 -12.97
C ASP A 75 -19.43 -12.70 -12.04
N ILE A 76 -18.34 -11.99 -12.39
CA ILE A 76 -17.14 -11.86 -11.55
C ILE A 76 -17.47 -11.16 -10.22
N PHE A 77 -18.25 -10.07 -10.27
CA PHE A 77 -18.68 -9.38 -9.05
C PHE A 77 -19.45 -10.32 -8.11
N GLU A 78 -20.42 -11.08 -8.65
CA GLU A 78 -21.19 -12.05 -7.86
C GLU A 78 -20.32 -13.20 -7.35
N GLU A 79 -19.31 -13.64 -8.11
CA GLU A 79 -18.37 -14.65 -7.68
C GLU A 79 -17.50 -14.16 -6.51
N ILE A 80 -16.98 -12.93 -6.58
CA ILE A 80 -16.21 -12.33 -5.48
C ILE A 80 -17.11 -12.19 -4.25
N LYS A 81 -18.29 -11.59 -4.41
CA LYS A 81 -19.24 -11.37 -3.33
C LYS A 81 -19.66 -12.67 -2.66
N ALA A 82 -20.01 -13.70 -3.44
CA ALA A 82 -20.45 -14.99 -2.90
C ALA A 82 -19.38 -15.68 -2.05
N ARG A 83 -18.09 -15.48 -2.37
CA ARG A 83 -16.97 -16.11 -1.65
C ARG A 83 -16.54 -15.36 -0.38
N VAL A 84 -17.00 -14.13 -0.18
CA VAL A 84 -16.68 -13.33 1.00
C VAL A 84 -17.75 -13.50 2.08
N GLN A 85 -17.31 -13.80 3.31
CA GLN A 85 -18.20 -13.73 4.47
C GLN A 85 -18.41 -12.25 4.82
N GLU A 86 -19.54 -11.68 4.34
CA GLU A 86 -19.82 -10.25 4.47
C GLU A 86 -20.05 -9.81 5.92
N THR A 87 -20.73 -10.65 6.72
CA THR A 87 -20.90 -10.42 8.16
C THR A 87 -19.80 -11.16 8.91
N ASP A 88 -18.81 -10.41 9.41
CA ASP A 88 -17.60 -10.96 10.01
C ASP A 88 -17.02 -10.03 11.09
N LEU A 89 -16.06 -10.53 11.85
CA LEU A 89 -15.34 -9.83 12.92
C LEU A 89 -13.84 -9.98 12.74
N SER A 90 -13.05 -8.96 13.10
CA SER A 90 -11.63 -9.16 13.36
C SER A 90 -11.42 -9.92 14.68
N VAL A 91 -10.24 -10.53 14.89
CA VAL A 91 -9.89 -11.08 16.20
C VAL A 91 -9.70 -9.93 17.18
N PRO A 92 -10.36 -9.93 18.36
CA PRO A 92 -10.21 -8.86 19.33
C PRO A 92 -8.76 -8.65 19.76
N VAL A 93 -8.32 -7.40 19.79
CA VAL A 93 -7.00 -6.94 20.25
C VAL A 93 -7.16 -6.26 21.60
N ARG A 94 -6.32 -6.61 22.56
CA ARG A 94 -6.32 -5.97 23.87
C ARG A 94 -5.56 -4.66 23.85
N SER A 95 -6.15 -3.61 24.42
CA SER A 95 -5.49 -2.36 24.80
C SER A 95 -6.10 -1.83 26.08
N GLY A 96 -5.27 -1.70 27.13
CA GLY A 96 -5.72 -1.33 28.48
C GLY A 96 -6.77 -2.28 29.04
N GLN A 97 -7.92 -1.73 29.38
CA GLN A 97 -9.04 -2.46 29.97
C GLN A 97 -10.09 -2.92 28.95
N TRP A 98 -9.77 -2.87 27.65
CA TRP A 98 -10.69 -3.16 26.58
C TRP A 98 -10.12 -4.14 25.56
N TRP A 99 -11.03 -4.92 24.93
CA TRP A 99 -10.80 -5.68 23.72
C TRP A 99 -11.43 -4.95 22.55
N TYR A 100 -10.63 -4.52 21.58
CA TYR A 100 -11.05 -3.79 20.39
C TYR A 100 -11.14 -4.71 19.18
N PHE A 101 -12.17 -4.54 18.37
CA PHE A 101 -12.35 -5.30 17.12
C PHE A 101 -13.20 -4.53 16.11
N SER A 102 -13.11 -4.92 14.86
CA SER A 102 -13.97 -4.42 13.80
C SER A 102 -15.07 -5.43 13.47
N ARG A 103 -16.25 -4.91 13.16
CA ARG A 103 -17.41 -5.68 12.72
C ARG A 103 -17.80 -5.23 11.33
N THR A 104 -17.93 -6.17 10.36
CA THR A 104 -18.55 -5.93 9.06
C THR A 104 -19.94 -6.56 9.04
N GLU A 105 -20.84 -5.99 8.26
CA GLU A 105 -22.22 -6.47 8.11
C GLU A 105 -22.60 -6.53 6.63
N GLU A 106 -23.37 -7.54 6.25
CA GLU A 106 -23.92 -7.66 4.90
C GLU A 106 -24.68 -6.38 4.49
N GLY A 107 -24.42 -5.88 3.29
CA GLY A 107 -25.04 -4.69 2.75
C GLY A 107 -24.39 -3.37 3.17
N LYS A 108 -23.40 -3.38 4.11
CA LYS A 108 -22.64 -2.19 4.51
C LYS A 108 -21.28 -2.12 3.83
N ASN A 109 -20.86 -0.92 3.47
CA ASN A 109 -19.59 -0.69 2.78
C ASN A 109 -18.38 -0.68 3.71
N TYR A 110 -18.54 -0.26 4.96
CA TYR A 110 -17.46 -0.02 5.91
C TYR A 110 -17.67 -0.80 7.21
N PRO A 111 -16.61 -1.05 8.00
CA PRO A 111 -16.75 -1.67 9.30
C PRO A 111 -17.30 -0.68 10.35
N SER A 112 -17.85 -1.25 11.40
CA SER A 112 -18.04 -0.56 12.69
C SER A 112 -16.90 -0.96 13.61
N MET A 113 -16.34 0.00 14.36
CA MET A 113 -15.32 -0.23 15.38
C MET A 113 -16.01 -0.48 16.72
N CYS A 114 -15.71 -1.64 17.30
CA CYS A 114 -16.36 -2.15 18.50
C CYS A 114 -15.35 -2.43 19.60
N ARG A 115 -15.84 -2.44 20.86
CA ARG A 115 -15.03 -2.84 22.00
C ARG A 115 -15.89 -3.54 23.05
N ILE A 116 -15.26 -4.35 23.87
CA ILE A 116 -15.86 -4.96 25.08
C ILE A 116 -14.84 -4.89 26.24
N PRO A 117 -15.30 -4.80 27.51
CA PRO A 117 -14.39 -4.71 28.65
C PRO A 117 -13.62 -6.00 28.88
N VAL A 118 -12.37 -5.86 29.33
CA VAL A 118 -11.58 -6.97 29.89
C VAL A 118 -12.19 -7.37 31.21
N ARG A 119 -12.61 -8.63 31.35
CA ARG A 119 -13.25 -9.14 32.58
C ARG A 119 -12.24 -9.61 33.64
N GLU A 120 -11.18 -10.26 33.17
CA GLU A 120 -10.09 -10.77 34.01
C GLU A 120 -8.76 -10.23 33.49
N VAL A 121 -8.05 -9.46 34.33
CA VAL A 121 -6.83 -8.74 33.91
C VAL A 121 -5.72 -9.69 33.50
N ASP A 122 -5.62 -10.86 34.12
CA ASP A 122 -4.59 -11.86 33.84
C ASP A 122 -4.97 -12.81 32.69
N ASP A 123 -6.19 -12.71 32.12
CA ASP A 123 -6.63 -13.50 30.97
C ASP A 123 -6.35 -12.75 29.66
N TRP A 124 -5.41 -13.28 28.90
CA TRP A 124 -5.03 -12.77 27.57
C TRP A 124 -5.75 -13.51 26.44
N THR A 125 -6.74 -14.32 26.75
CA THR A 125 -7.55 -15.02 25.76
C THR A 125 -8.60 -14.08 25.18
N PRO A 126 -8.59 -13.81 23.86
CA PRO A 126 -9.61 -12.97 23.24
C PRO A 126 -10.99 -13.58 23.47
N PRO A 127 -12.01 -12.75 23.79
CA PRO A 127 -13.36 -13.22 23.96
C PRO A 127 -13.92 -13.81 22.65
N ARG A 128 -14.74 -14.85 22.78
CA ARG A 128 -15.48 -15.42 21.65
C ARG A 128 -16.74 -14.61 21.40
N ILE A 129 -16.82 -14.02 20.21
CA ILE A 129 -17.96 -13.22 19.77
C ILE A 129 -18.50 -13.85 18.49
N GLU A 130 -19.81 -13.95 18.35
CA GLU A 130 -20.45 -14.41 17.13
C GLU A 130 -20.65 -13.25 16.16
N ALA A 131 -20.31 -13.43 14.89
CA ALA A 131 -20.33 -12.36 13.88
C ALA A 131 -21.71 -11.73 13.71
N GLY A 132 -22.79 -12.52 13.74
CA GLY A 132 -24.16 -12.05 13.52
C GLY A 132 -24.85 -11.48 14.76
N THR A 133 -24.20 -11.46 15.94
CA THR A 133 -24.84 -11.07 17.21
C THR A 133 -23.91 -10.18 18.02
N ALA A 134 -24.41 -9.03 18.50
CA ALA A 134 -23.65 -8.20 19.43
C ALA A 134 -23.45 -8.93 20.76
N ALA A 135 -22.26 -8.82 21.34
CA ALA A 135 -22.01 -9.32 22.69
C ALA A 135 -22.74 -8.47 23.75
N GLU A 136 -22.98 -9.02 24.95
CA GLU A 136 -23.77 -8.37 25.99
C GLU A 136 -23.23 -6.98 26.40
N ASP A 137 -21.90 -6.84 26.46
CA ASP A 137 -21.22 -5.60 26.86
C ASP A 137 -20.53 -4.91 25.67
N GLU A 138 -20.98 -5.19 24.43
CA GLU A 138 -20.38 -4.64 23.23
C GLU A 138 -20.78 -3.17 23.03
N GLU A 139 -19.79 -2.32 22.84
CA GLU A 139 -19.97 -0.92 22.50
C GLU A 139 -19.46 -0.66 21.07
N VAL A 140 -20.31 -0.11 20.20
CA VAL A 140 -19.88 0.47 18.92
C VAL A 140 -19.40 1.89 19.20
N PHE A 141 -18.08 2.09 19.24
CA PHE A 141 -17.53 3.41 19.57
C PHE A 141 -17.35 4.30 18.33
N LEU A 142 -17.24 3.71 17.12
CA LEU A 142 -17.17 4.43 15.84
C LEU A 142 -17.83 3.61 14.72
N ASP A 143 -18.84 4.18 14.05
CA ASP A 143 -19.47 3.58 12.87
C ASP A 143 -19.02 4.32 11.61
N ALA A 144 -18.14 3.69 10.82
CA ALA A 144 -17.62 4.27 9.60
C ALA A 144 -18.71 4.46 8.52
N ASN A 145 -19.79 3.65 8.54
CA ASN A 145 -20.91 3.85 7.62
C ASN A 145 -21.68 5.13 7.92
N ALA A 146 -21.88 5.45 9.21
CA ALA A 146 -22.51 6.71 9.61
C ALA A 146 -21.64 7.92 9.25
N LEU A 147 -20.32 7.81 9.38
CA LEU A 147 -19.39 8.89 8.99
C LEU A 147 -19.34 9.10 7.47
N ALA A 148 -19.52 8.05 6.70
CA ALA A 148 -19.52 8.09 5.23
C ALA A 148 -20.85 8.57 4.62
N GLU A 149 -21.92 8.68 5.43
CA GLU A 149 -23.27 9.00 4.93
C GLU A 149 -23.28 10.34 4.17
N GLY A 150 -23.81 10.30 2.95
CA GLY A 150 -23.91 11.47 2.06
C GLY A 150 -22.62 11.85 1.34
N SER A 151 -21.49 11.18 1.61
CA SER A 151 -20.21 11.41 0.95
C SER A 151 -20.07 10.52 -0.29
N LYS A 152 -19.40 11.04 -1.32
CA LYS A 152 -19.06 10.25 -2.53
C LYS A 152 -17.79 9.42 -2.32
N PHE A 153 -16.92 9.89 -1.44
CA PHE A 153 -15.69 9.24 -1.03
C PHE A 153 -15.58 9.27 0.49
N PHE A 154 -15.01 8.25 1.08
CA PHE A 154 -14.74 8.18 2.51
C PHE A 154 -13.51 7.32 2.77
N SER A 155 -12.57 7.86 3.53
CA SER A 155 -11.44 7.13 4.09
C SER A 155 -11.30 7.45 5.58
N LEU A 156 -11.15 6.41 6.41
CA LEU A 156 -10.83 6.55 7.83
C LEU A 156 -9.30 6.51 7.97
N GLY A 157 -8.70 7.59 8.44
CA GLY A 157 -7.25 7.70 8.63
C GLY A 157 -6.80 7.11 9.98
N ALA A 158 -7.38 7.56 11.06
CA ALA A 158 -7.11 7.10 12.41
C ALA A 158 -8.40 6.82 13.19
N ALA A 159 -8.31 5.89 14.14
CA ALA A 159 -9.28 5.67 15.21
C ALA A 159 -8.50 5.27 16.46
N SER A 160 -7.88 6.25 17.12
CA SER A 160 -6.97 6.06 18.25
C SER A 160 -7.68 6.37 19.56
N VAL A 161 -7.69 5.40 20.47
CA VAL A 161 -8.32 5.50 21.79
C VAL A 161 -7.26 5.65 22.86
N THR A 162 -7.51 6.49 23.89
CA THR A 162 -6.64 6.62 25.06
C THR A 162 -6.56 5.28 25.81
N LEU A 163 -5.47 5.05 26.53
CA LEU A 163 -5.26 3.80 27.29
C LEU A 163 -6.34 3.52 28.33
N ASP A 164 -6.88 4.56 28.97
CA ASP A 164 -7.99 4.40 29.90
C ASP A 164 -9.33 4.11 29.18
N GLY A 165 -9.34 4.16 27.84
CA GLY A 165 -10.51 3.85 27.04
C GLY A 165 -11.59 4.93 27.03
N THR A 166 -11.29 6.15 27.52
CA THR A 166 -12.34 7.18 27.69
C THR A 166 -12.46 8.15 26.52
N ARG A 167 -11.45 8.28 25.66
CA ARG A 167 -11.40 9.27 24.58
C ARG A 167 -10.95 8.67 23.28
N LEU A 168 -11.54 9.14 22.20
CA LEU A 168 -11.22 8.76 20.82
C LEU A 168 -10.78 9.98 20.01
N ALA A 169 -9.64 9.90 19.36
CA ALA A 169 -9.28 10.74 18.23
C ALA A 169 -9.50 9.93 16.93
N TYR A 170 -10.23 10.49 15.98
CA TYR A 170 -10.41 9.86 14.68
C TYR A 170 -10.26 10.87 13.55
N SER A 171 -9.70 10.45 12.45
CA SER A 171 -9.50 11.30 11.28
C SER A 171 -10.16 10.74 10.04
N VAL A 172 -10.70 11.62 9.20
CA VAL A 172 -11.41 11.25 7.97
C VAL A 172 -10.93 12.09 6.79
N ASP A 173 -10.86 11.46 5.62
CA ASP A 173 -10.77 12.11 4.32
C ASP A 173 -12.07 11.86 3.55
N LEU A 174 -12.72 12.93 3.10
CA LEU A 174 -13.97 12.91 2.33
C LEU A 174 -13.78 13.42 0.88
N ALA A 175 -12.56 13.78 0.53
CA ALA A 175 -12.18 14.34 -0.77
C ALA A 175 -11.36 13.37 -1.63
N GLY A 176 -10.67 12.42 -1.02
CA GLY A 176 -9.76 11.50 -1.68
C GLY A 176 -8.37 12.07 -1.94
N ASP A 177 -8.04 13.19 -1.29
CA ASP A 177 -6.74 13.88 -1.44
C ASP A 177 -5.76 13.59 -0.31
N GLU A 178 -6.10 12.66 0.57
CA GLU A 178 -5.31 12.23 1.74
C GLU A 178 -4.95 13.39 2.69
N ARG A 179 -5.75 14.47 2.71
CA ARG A 179 -5.69 15.55 3.70
C ARG A 179 -6.81 15.35 4.69
N PHE A 180 -6.44 14.80 5.85
CA PHE A 180 -7.43 14.37 6.83
C PHE A 180 -7.88 15.51 7.75
N LYS A 181 -9.06 15.30 8.34
CA LYS A 181 -9.63 16.10 9.41
C LYS A 181 -9.79 15.25 10.64
N MET A 182 -9.12 15.66 11.73
CA MET A 182 -9.21 14.98 13.03
C MET A 182 -10.32 15.58 13.89
N ARG A 183 -11.05 14.71 14.55
CA ARG A 183 -12.11 15.01 15.52
C ARG A 183 -11.97 14.15 16.76
N PHE A 184 -12.63 14.58 17.84
CA PHE A 184 -12.54 13.94 19.14
C PHE A 184 -13.92 13.56 19.66
N LYS A 185 -14.00 12.43 20.39
CA LYS A 185 -15.22 11.92 21.00
C LYS A 185 -14.93 11.39 22.40
N ASP A 186 -15.73 11.82 23.38
CA ASP A 186 -15.78 11.25 24.72
C ASP A 186 -16.55 9.92 24.65
N LEU A 187 -15.88 8.84 24.94
CA LEU A 187 -16.48 7.50 24.87
C LEU A 187 -17.34 7.14 26.09
N THR A 188 -17.23 7.94 27.16
CA THR A 188 -18.06 7.75 28.37
C THR A 188 -19.45 8.38 28.21
N THR A 189 -19.49 9.57 27.60
CA THR A 189 -20.74 10.32 27.38
C THR A 189 -21.31 10.15 26.00
N GLY A 190 -20.47 9.77 25.01
CA GLY A 190 -20.80 9.73 23.59
C GLY A 190 -20.78 11.10 22.90
N GLU A 191 -20.44 12.16 23.61
CA GLU A 191 -20.41 13.53 23.08
C GLU A 191 -19.13 13.79 22.26
N HIS A 192 -19.24 14.61 21.21
CA HIS A 192 -18.10 15.09 20.43
C HIS A 192 -17.61 16.43 20.97
N TRP A 193 -16.30 16.60 21.02
CA TRP A 193 -15.71 17.95 21.18
C TRP A 193 -15.97 18.79 19.93
N SER A 194 -15.93 20.12 20.11
CA SER A 194 -16.14 21.07 19.02
C SER A 194 -14.91 21.28 18.15
N GLU A 195 -13.75 20.87 18.62
CA GLU A 195 -12.46 21.02 17.94
C GLU A 195 -12.38 20.10 16.70
N GLU A 196 -11.91 20.67 15.60
CA GLU A 196 -11.57 19.95 14.38
C GLU A 196 -10.20 20.43 13.89
N ILE A 197 -9.25 19.53 13.79
CA ILE A 197 -7.92 19.81 13.27
C ILE A 197 -7.88 19.35 11.80
N SER A 198 -7.66 20.30 10.89
CA SER A 198 -7.66 20.05 9.44
C SER A 198 -6.25 20.06 8.87
N ASN A 199 -6.12 19.53 7.64
CA ASN A 199 -4.88 19.50 6.86
C ASN A 199 -3.76 18.74 7.57
N ILE A 200 -4.10 17.57 8.08
CA ILE A 200 -3.18 16.67 8.76
C ILE A 200 -2.93 15.40 7.91
N SER A 201 -1.84 14.69 8.23
CA SER A 201 -1.68 13.30 7.87
C SER A 201 -2.69 12.44 8.66
N TYR A 202 -2.78 11.16 8.37
CA TYR A 202 -3.84 10.29 8.90
C TYR A 202 -3.71 9.96 10.41
N GLY A 203 -2.54 10.12 11.03
CA GLY A 203 -2.24 9.62 12.39
C GLY A 203 -2.68 10.51 13.54
N ALA A 204 -2.83 9.89 14.72
CA ALA A 204 -3.03 10.54 16.01
C ALA A 204 -2.31 9.74 17.10
N THR A 205 -1.44 10.37 17.89
CA THR A 205 -0.67 9.74 18.97
C THR A 205 -1.06 10.34 20.30
N TRP A 206 -1.71 9.57 21.15
CA TRP A 206 -2.06 9.99 22.50
C TRP A 206 -0.87 9.93 23.44
N VAL A 207 -0.75 10.94 24.30
CA VAL A 207 0.09 10.94 25.50
C VAL A 207 -0.78 11.30 26.70
N GLY A 208 -0.98 10.35 27.58
CA GLY A 208 -2.00 10.45 28.63
C GLY A 208 -3.42 10.52 28.02
N ASN A 209 -4.31 11.27 28.68
CA ASN A 209 -5.72 11.27 28.29
C ASN A 209 -6.17 12.59 27.63
N ASP A 210 -5.35 13.63 27.67
CA ASP A 210 -5.74 14.98 27.24
C ASP A 210 -4.87 15.56 26.13
N THR A 211 -3.79 14.88 25.78
CA THR A 211 -2.81 15.39 24.83
C THR A 211 -2.69 14.47 23.63
N VAL A 212 -2.80 15.04 22.42
CA VAL A 212 -2.57 14.33 21.18
C VAL A 212 -1.48 14.99 20.36
N TYR A 213 -0.57 14.19 19.82
CA TYR A 213 0.41 14.63 18.84
C TYR A 213 -0.03 14.23 17.44
N TYR A 214 0.17 15.13 16.47
CA TYR A 214 -0.25 14.94 15.09
C TYR A 214 0.69 15.61 14.10
N GLN A 215 0.59 15.23 12.83
CA GLN A 215 1.43 15.75 11.76
C GLN A 215 0.62 16.68 10.86
N ARG A 216 1.13 17.91 10.60
CA ARG A 216 0.61 18.75 9.53
C ARG A 216 1.34 18.48 8.22
N VAL A 217 0.58 18.55 7.13
CA VAL A 217 1.12 18.43 5.77
C VAL A 217 1.24 19.82 5.15
N ASP A 218 2.30 20.02 4.35
CA ASP A 218 2.49 21.26 3.58
C ASP A 218 1.67 21.24 2.25
N ASP A 219 1.88 22.26 1.41
CA ASP A 219 1.18 22.39 0.13
C ASP A 219 1.57 21.24 -0.83
N ALA A 220 2.80 20.73 -0.74
CA ALA A 220 3.30 19.56 -1.48
C ALA A 220 2.92 18.22 -0.82
N TRP A 221 1.95 18.20 0.08
CA TRP A 221 1.44 16.99 0.78
C TRP A 221 2.48 16.28 1.66
N ARG A 222 3.55 16.95 2.05
CA ARG A 222 4.62 16.41 2.88
C ARG A 222 4.28 16.60 4.37
N PRO A 223 4.24 15.54 5.21
CA PRO A 223 4.22 15.67 6.67
C PRO A 223 5.56 16.23 7.15
N HIS A 224 5.59 17.48 7.58
CA HIS A 224 6.84 18.18 7.90
C HIS A 224 6.87 18.81 9.31
N GLU A 225 5.73 18.85 9.98
CA GLU A 225 5.61 19.41 11.32
C GLU A 225 4.92 18.43 12.26
N ILE A 226 5.42 18.36 13.50
CA ILE A 226 4.77 17.69 14.61
C ILE A 226 4.19 18.74 15.54
N TRP A 227 2.90 18.65 15.80
CA TRP A 227 2.15 19.52 16.66
C TRP A 227 1.56 18.77 17.85
N LYS A 228 1.33 19.49 18.93
CA LYS A 228 0.72 19.00 20.17
C LYS A 228 -0.55 19.79 20.44
N HIS A 229 -1.66 19.08 20.54
CA HIS A 229 -2.98 19.61 20.92
C HIS A 229 -3.37 19.13 22.30
N THR A 230 -3.97 20.00 23.12
CA THR A 230 -4.58 19.64 24.39
C THR A 230 -6.09 19.76 24.28
N LEU A 231 -6.81 18.68 24.53
CA LEU A 231 -8.27 18.66 24.43
C LEU A 231 -8.92 19.77 25.26
N GLY A 232 -9.92 20.42 24.68
CA GLY A 232 -10.65 21.53 25.31
C GLY A 232 -9.98 22.89 25.13
N THR A 233 -8.84 22.98 24.41
CA THR A 233 -8.23 24.23 24.02
C THR A 233 -8.49 24.55 22.54
N PRO A 234 -8.51 25.82 22.14
CA PRO A 234 -8.58 26.19 20.71
C PRO A 234 -7.37 25.63 19.93
N VAL A 235 -7.62 25.18 18.69
CA VAL A 235 -6.56 24.63 17.79
C VAL A 235 -5.48 25.68 17.47
N GLU A 236 -5.81 26.97 17.57
CA GLU A 236 -4.87 28.07 17.39
C GLU A 236 -3.85 28.19 18.53
N GLU A 237 -4.09 27.52 19.65
CA GLU A 237 -3.20 27.44 20.81
C GLU A 237 -2.29 26.23 20.78
N ASP A 238 -2.37 25.40 19.73
CA ASP A 238 -1.53 24.20 19.57
C ASP A 238 -0.05 24.56 19.54
N GLU A 239 0.76 23.69 20.09
CA GLU A 239 2.19 23.85 20.23
C GLU A 239 2.95 23.14 19.11
N LEU A 240 3.79 23.88 18.35
CA LEU A 240 4.73 23.27 17.42
C LEU A 240 5.87 22.59 18.20
N VAL A 241 6.00 21.28 18.06
CA VAL A 241 7.00 20.46 18.76
C VAL A 241 8.26 20.25 17.92
N PHE A 242 8.07 20.00 16.64
CA PHE A 242 9.18 19.74 15.71
C PHE A 242 8.82 20.22 14.31
N ARG A 243 9.81 20.73 13.58
CA ARG A 243 9.69 21.07 12.16
C ARG A 243 10.89 20.59 11.40
N GLU A 244 10.66 19.90 10.30
CA GLU A 244 11.65 19.50 9.33
C GLU A 244 11.74 20.52 8.18
N GLU A 245 12.87 21.17 8.05
CA GLU A 245 13.09 22.21 7.04
C GLU A 245 13.55 21.64 5.68
N ASP A 246 14.16 20.46 5.65
CA ASP A 246 14.62 19.84 4.40
C ASP A 246 13.45 19.13 3.71
N GLU A 247 13.07 19.62 2.52
CA GLU A 247 11.92 19.13 1.76
C GLU A 247 12.01 17.66 1.33
N ARG A 248 13.20 17.05 1.40
CA ARG A 248 13.39 15.61 1.12
C ARG A 248 12.89 14.70 2.25
N TYR A 249 12.64 15.23 3.43
CA TYR A 249 12.33 14.44 4.63
C TYR A 249 10.86 14.56 5.03
N TRP A 250 10.33 13.45 5.50
CA TRP A 250 9.03 13.36 6.14
C TRP A 250 9.17 13.14 7.63
N THR A 251 8.27 13.70 8.43
CA THR A 251 8.24 13.51 9.87
C THR A 251 7.24 12.43 10.28
N GLY A 252 7.53 11.73 11.39
CA GLY A 252 6.67 10.79 12.07
C GLY A 252 6.66 11.04 13.57
N VAL A 253 5.58 10.70 14.26
CA VAL A 253 5.48 10.72 15.72
C VAL A 253 4.75 9.50 16.24
N GLY A 254 5.25 8.93 17.33
CA GLY A 254 4.66 7.77 18.00
C GLY A 254 5.23 7.60 19.40
N THR A 255 4.65 6.72 20.21
CA THR A 255 5.23 6.29 21.48
C THR A 255 5.92 4.95 21.33
N THR A 256 6.97 4.70 22.12
CA THR A 256 7.49 3.34 22.30
C THR A 256 6.38 2.46 22.89
N ARG A 257 6.40 1.13 22.62
CA ARG A 257 5.40 0.21 23.20
C ARG A 257 5.38 0.24 24.72
N SER A 258 6.50 0.54 25.35
CA SER A 258 6.60 0.75 26.80
C SER A 258 5.89 2.02 27.30
N GLU A 259 5.44 2.90 26.38
CA GLU A 259 4.85 4.22 26.64
C GLU A 259 5.73 5.16 27.47
N ARG A 260 6.99 4.81 27.60
CA ARG A 260 7.97 5.61 28.31
C ARG A 260 8.42 6.82 27.53
N TYR A 261 8.59 6.67 26.22
CA TYR A 261 9.16 7.71 25.36
C TYR A 261 8.24 8.05 24.19
N LEU A 262 8.10 9.35 23.92
CA LEU A 262 7.61 9.85 22.64
C LEU A 262 8.81 9.86 21.68
N LEU A 263 8.63 9.30 20.50
CA LEU A 263 9.62 9.32 19.43
C LEU A 263 9.15 10.23 18.30
N VAL A 264 10.02 11.10 17.83
CA VAL A 264 9.87 11.84 16.58
C VAL A 264 10.93 11.32 15.62
N SER A 265 10.50 10.90 14.43
CA SER A 265 11.40 10.47 13.37
C SER A 265 11.30 11.41 12.18
N THR A 266 12.41 11.59 11.48
CA THR A 266 12.43 12.26 10.19
C THR A 266 13.29 11.45 9.23
N SER A 267 12.78 11.20 8.01
CA SER A 267 13.44 10.33 7.06
C SER A 267 13.20 10.73 5.61
N SER A 268 14.24 10.61 4.81
CA SER A 268 14.16 10.50 3.35
C SER A 268 14.10 9.01 2.95
N LYS A 269 14.25 8.71 1.66
CA LYS A 269 14.33 7.31 1.18
C LYS A 269 15.64 6.60 1.52
N VAL A 270 16.65 7.34 1.99
CA VAL A 270 18.03 6.82 2.21
C VAL A 270 18.67 7.30 3.49
N THR A 271 18.01 8.15 4.26
CA THR A 271 18.60 8.75 5.47
C THR A 271 17.52 8.96 6.52
N SER A 272 17.81 8.66 7.78
CA SER A 272 16.88 8.92 8.88
C SER A 272 17.53 9.60 10.07
N GLU A 273 16.69 10.20 10.94
CA GLU A 273 17.06 10.79 12.23
C GLU A 273 15.92 10.58 13.22
N CYS A 274 16.24 10.22 14.45
CA CYS A 274 15.27 10.02 15.52
C CYS A 274 15.54 10.93 16.72
N TRP A 275 14.44 11.38 17.33
CA TRP A 275 14.43 12.21 18.53
C TRP A 275 13.53 11.56 19.57
N TYR A 276 13.77 11.79 20.85
CA TYR A 276 12.93 11.28 21.93
C TYR A 276 12.62 12.33 22.99
N LEU A 277 11.49 12.13 23.66
CA LEU A 277 11.07 12.86 24.84
C LEU A 277 10.71 11.82 25.92
N ASP A 278 11.32 11.94 27.13
CA ASP A 278 10.97 11.08 28.27
C ASP A 278 9.65 11.55 28.88
N LEU A 279 8.61 10.76 28.72
CA LEU A 279 7.25 11.12 29.18
C LEU A 279 7.07 11.00 30.71
N GLN A 280 8.05 10.46 31.43
CA GLN A 280 8.03 10.40 32.89
C GLN A 280 8.77 11.58 33.54
N ASP A 281 9.52 12.37 32.76
CA ASP A 281 10.19 13.58 33.21
C ASP A 281 9.43 14.81 32.71
N PRO A 282 8.72 15.57 33.57
CA PRO A 282 7.96 16.73 33.13
C PRO A 282 8.82 17.89 32.62
N ASP A 283 10.10 17.87 32.92
CA ASP A 283 11.07 18.88 32.49
C ASP A 283 11.91 18.41 31.27
N ALA A 284 11.60 17.23 30.70
CA ALA A 284 12.31 16.70 29.55
C ALA A 284 12.15 17.58 28.32
N GLU A 285 13.23 17.70 27.57
CA GLU A 285 13.24 18.37 26.25
C GLU A 285 13.43 17.32 25.15
N LEU A 286 12.88 17.59 23.97
CA LEU A 286 13.04 16.76 22.80
C LEU A 286 14.54 16.66 22.43
N THR A 287 15.11 15.48 22.49
CA THR A 287 16.53 15.22 22.37
C THR A 287 16.82 14.34 21.16
N CYS A 288 17.75 14.75 20.28
CA CYS A 288 18.23 13.94 19.16
C CYS A 288 18.99 12.71 19.69
N ILE A 289 18.56 11.52 19.25
CA ILE A 289 19.21 10.26 19.61
C ILE A 289 20.56 10.13 18.90
N LEU A 290 20.55 10.28 17.57
CA LEU A 290 21.74 10.27 16.73
C LEU A 290 21.51 11.22 15.54
N PRO A 291 22.35 12.25 15.34
CA PRO A 291 22.24 13.13 14.19
C PRO A 291 22.37 12.37 12.87
N ARG A 292 21.58 12.78 11.86
CA ARG A 292 21.59 12.16 10.54
C ARG A 292 22.95 12.22 9.86
N GLU A 293 23.31 11.14 9.18
CA GLU A 293 24.44 11.03 8.26
C GLU A 293 23.89 10.55 6.90
N ASN A 294 24.20 11.24 5.82
CA ASN A 294 23.65 10.91 4.50
C ASN A 294 23.93 9.45 4.11
N GLY A 295 22.89 8.74 3.68
CA GLY A 295 22.94 7.32 3.33
C GLY A 295 22.87 6.37 4.52
N ILE A 296 22.75 6.89 5.75
CA ILE A 296 22.53 6.09 6.94
C ILE A 296 21.05 6.14 7.35
N GLU A 297 20.48 4.98 7.37
CA GLU A 297 19.12 4.73 7.86
C GLU A 297 19.21 4.04 9.22
N TYR A 298 18.45 4.52 10.19
CA TYR A 298 18.32 3.83 11.47
C TYR A 298 16.91 4.07 12.07
N GLY A 299 16.47 3.12 12.88
CA GLY A 299 15.29 3.22 13.71
C GLY A 299 15.59 2.72 15.12
N VAL A 300 14.78 3.16 16.08
CA VAL A 300 14.96 2.78 17.50
C VAL A 300 13.63 2.34 18.10
N ASP A 301 13.72 1.40 19.08
CA ASP A 301 12.64 1.10 20.02
C ASP A 301 13.25 0.87 21.42
N HIS A 302 12.41 0.92 22.46
CA HIS A 302 12.85 0.87 23.86
C HIS A 302 12.72 -0.53 24.44
N ALA A 303 13.82 -1.04 25.04
CA ALA A 303 13.88 -2.30 25.76
C ALA A 303 14.37 -2.11 27.21
N VAL A 304 13.89 -2.96 28.12
CA VAL A 304 14.39 -3.06 29.50
C VAL A 304 15.04 -4.42 29.68
N VAL A 305 16.37 -4.47 29.85
CA VAL A 305 17.13 -5.70 30.03
C VAL A 305 17.95 -5.62 31.31
N ASP A 306 17.80 -6.59 32.20
CA ASP A 306 18.45 -6.61 33.52
C ASP A 306 18.22 -5.30 34.32
N GLY A 307 17.03 -4.71 34.20
CA GLY A 307 16.62 -3.47 34.86
C GLY A 307 17.31 -2.20 34.36
N ARG A 308 17.87 -2.25 33.14
CA ARG A 308 18.45 -1.11 32.44
C ARG A 308 17.70 -0.83 31.15
N ASP A 309 17.53 0.46 30.87
CA ASP A 309 16.88 0.95 29.66
C ASP A 309 17.86 1.00 28.49
N TYR A 310 17.45 0.46 27.34
CA TYR A 310 18.24 0.43 26.11
C TYR A 310 17.41 0.89 24.91
N TRP A 311 18.05 1.58 23.98
CA TRP A 311 17.61 1.65 22.59
C TRP A 311 17.99 0.35 21.89
N MET A 312 17.03 -0.31 21.28
CA MET A 312 17.25 -1.32 20.25
C MET A 312 17.37 -0.56 18.93
N VAL A 313 18.49 -0.71 18.23
CA VAL A 313 18.82 0.12 17.06
C VAL A 313 18.99 -0.77 15.84
N VAL A 314 18.08 -0.64 14.86
CA VAL A 314 18.25 -1.23 13.52
C VAL A 314 18.94 -0.19 12.66
N HIS A 315 20.06 -0.52 11.99
CA HIS A 315 20.78 0.43 11.14
C HIS A 315 21.57 -0.24 10.01
N ASN A 316 21.86 0.51 8.95
CA ASN A 316 22.56 0.01 7.75
C ASN A 316 24.06 0.38 7.67
N ARG A 317 24.67 0.89 8.74
CA ARG A 317 26.08 1.38 8.69
C ARG A 317 27.09 0.33 8.24
N ASN A 318 26.97 -0.90 8.71
CA ASN A 318 27.93 -1.97 8.44
C ASN A 318 27.56 -2.84 7.24
N GLY A 319 26.40 -2.59 6.64
CA GLY A 319 25.93 -3.28 5.44
C GLY A 319 24.50 -2.93 5.08
N VAL A 320 24.20 -2.99 3.80
CA VAL A 320 22.94 -2.48 3.22
C VAL A 320 21.68 -3.20 3.73
N ASN A 321 21.78 -4.47 4.13
CA ASN A 321 20.67 -5.25 4.68
C ASN A 321 20.42 -5.01 6.18
N SER A 322 21.03 -3.99 6.75
CA SER A 322 20.95 -3.58 8.14
C SER A 322 21.47 -4.63 9.15
N GLU A 323 21.60 -4.21 10.38
CA GLU A 323 21.89 -5.03 11.55
C GLU A 323 21.07 -4.52 12.73
N LEU A 324 20.89 -5.35 13.75
CA LEU A 324 20.29 -4.98 15.03
C LEU A 324 21.37 -4.84 16.08
N GLY A 325 21.39 -3.70 16.75
CA GLY A 325 22.23 -3.45 17.90
C GLY A 325 21.47 -2.88 19.09
N TYR A 326 22.18 -2.56 20.15
CA TYR A 326 21.63 -1.91 21.34
C TYR A 326 22.60 -0.89 21.95
N HIS A 327 22.03 0.14 22.58
CA HIS A 327 22.76 1.19 23.30
C HIS A 327 21.96 1.62 24.53
N PRO A 328 22.58 1.95 25.68
CA PRO A 328 21.83 2.54 26.80
C PRO A 328 21.02 3.75 26.36
N VAL A 329 19.81 3.92 26.92
CA VAL A 329 18.97 5.08 26.57
C VAL A 329 19.72 6.39 26.80
N GLY A 330 19.56 7.31 25.86
CA GLY A 330 20.22 8.61 25.78
C GLY A 330 20.73 8.90 24.38
N ARG A 331 21.51 9.96 24.28
CA ARG A 331 22.16 10.34 23.02
C ARG A 331 23.25 9.33 22.64
N ILE A 332 23.27 8.98 21.37
CA ILE A 332 24.32 8.17 20.73
C ILE A 332 25.25 9.13 19.99
N GLU A 333 26.54 9.09 20.26
CA GLU A 333 27.51 9.98 19.58
C GLU A 333 27.81 9.47 18.17
N THR A 334 27.99 8.15 18.03
CA THR A 334 28.23 7.49 16.74
C THR A 334 27.65 6.08 16.76
N LEU A 335 27.29 5.52 15.59
CA LEU A 335 26.86 4.11 15.48
C LEU A 335 27.96 3.10 15.86
N ALA A 336 29.23 3.53 15.99
CA ALA A 336 30.27 2.69 16.51
C ALA A 336 30.15 2.41 18.03
N ASP A 337 29.34 3.22 18.75
CA ASP A 337 29.04 3.03 20.17
C ASP A 337 27.91 2.02 20.41
N VAL A 338 27.16 1.66 19.35
CA VAL A 338 26.10 0.66 19.39
C VAL A 338 26.71 -0.74 19.41
N SER A 339 26.34 -1.53 20.40
CA SER A 339 26.76 -2.93 20.52
C SER A 339 25.92 -3.80 19.58
N THR A 340 26.56 -4.56 18.69
CA THR A 340 25.85 -5.43 17.73
C THR A 340 25.21 -6.63 18.44
N LEU A 341 23.94 -6.89 18.18
CA LEU A 341 23.18 -8.05 18.64
C LEU A 341 22.95 -9.05 17.50
N VAL A 342 22.56 -8.58 16.32
CA VAL A 342 22.44 -9.35 15.08
C VAL A 342 23.26 -8.65 14.01
N ALA A 343 24.34 -9.28 13.57
CA ALA A 343 25.23 -8.70 12.55
C ALA A 343 24.57 -8.73 11.16
N HIS A 344 24.98 -7.78 10.32
CA HIS A 344 24.62 -7.76 8.91
C HIS A 344 24.88 -9.10 8.20
N ARG A 345 23.99 -9.45 7.30
CA ARG A 345 24.11 -10.60 6.38
C ARG A 345 23.77 -10.17 4.96
N ASP A 346 24.50 -10.70 3.97
CA ASP A 346 24.21 -10.41 2.55
C ASP A 346 22.93 -11.14 2.07
N ASP A 347 22.59 -12.27 2.68
CA ASP A 347 21.46 -13.16 2.34
C ASP A 347 20.20 -12.95 3.18
N ALA A 348 20.25 -12.04 4.16
CA ALA A 348 19.12 -11.72 5.01
C ALA A 348 19.07 -10.22 5.33
N ARG A 349 17.90 -9.61 5.18
CA ARG A 349 17.63 -8.23 5.57
C ARG A 349 16.96 -8.18 6.94
N VAL A 350 17.44 -7.31 7.80
CA VAL A 350 16.74 -6.95 9.04
C VAL A 350 15.69 -5.90 8.69
N ASP A 351 14.42 -6.29 8.74
CA ASP A 351 13.30 -5.40 8.45
C ASP A 351 12.87 -4.60 9.68
N GLY A 352 12.93 -5.21 10.89
CA GLY A 352 12.55 -4.53 12.11
C GLY A 352 12.79 -5.35 13.38
N VAL A 353 12.48 -4.73 14.51
CA VAL A 353 12.42 -5.37 15.82
C VAL A 353 11.19 -4.86 16.57
N GLU A 354 10.36 -5.76 17.08
CA GLU A 354 9.31 -5.44 18.04
C GLU A 354 9.77 -5.75 19.46
N VAL A 355 9.54 -4.81 20.37
CA VAL A 355 10.01 -4.91 21.75
C VAL A 355 8.83 -5.10 22.70
N PHE A 356 8.87 -6.17 23.48
CA PHE A 356 7.99 -6.45 24.60
C PHE A 356 8.80 -6.39 25.90
N ARG A 357 8.12 -6.35 27.04
CA ARG A 357 8.82 -6.28 28.34
C ARG A 357 9.86 -7.36 28.52
N ASN A 358 9.56 -8.57 28.10
CA ASN A 358 10.38 -9.76 28.36
C ASN A 358 10.95 -10.41 27.08
N TYR A 359 10.59 -9.90 25.90
CA TYR A 359 10.90 -10.54 24.64
C TYR A 359 11.22 -9.52 23.55
N LEU A 360 12.05 -9.92 22.60
CA LEU A 360 12.27 -9.24 21.33
C LEU A 360 11.76 -10.13 20.20
N VAL A 361 11.06 -9.54 19.24
CA VAL A 361 10.70 -10.20 17.98
C VAL A 361 11.46 -9.52 16.86
N LEU A 362 12.35 -10.26 16.21
CA LEU A 362 13.13 -9.79 15.08
C LEU A 362 12.44 -10.20 13.79
N GLU A 363 12.21 -9.25 12.90
CA GLU A 363 11.64 -9.47 11.58
C GLU A 363 12.77 -9.44 10.55
N LEU A 364 12.89 -10.53 9.79
CA LEU A 364 13.88 -10.72 8.75
C LEU A 364 13.23 -11.06 7.42
N ARG A 365 13.91 -10.74 6.35
CA ARG A 365 13.60 -11.22 5.01
C ARG A 365 14.72 -12.12 4.53
N GLU A 366 14.38 -13.38 4.25
CA GLU A 366 15.30 -14.43 3.81
C GLU A 366 14.66 -15.19 2.64
N ASP A 367 15.43 -15.54 1.59
CA ASP A 367 14.92 -16.28 0.43
C ASP A 367 13.65 -15.67 -0.21
N ALA A 368 13.56 -14.34 -0.20
CA ALA A 368 12.43 -13.56 -0.69
C ALA A 368 11.08 -13.81 0.03
N VAL A 369 11.12 -14.14 1.32
CA VAL A 369 9.95 -14.24 2.20
C VAL A 369 10.24 -13.60 3.56
N GLU A 370 9.20 -13.09 4.22
CA GLU A 370 9.26 -12.58 5.58
C GLU A 370 9.29 -13.71 6.59
N THR A 371 10.17 -13.59 7.57
CA THR A 371 10.35 -14.54 8.67
C THR A 371 10.45 -13.77 9.99
N ALA A 372 10.06 -14.40 11.08
CA ALA A 372 10.14 -13.81 12.41
C ALA A 372 10.89 -14.72 13.39
N TYR A 373 11.62 -14.09 14.31
CA TYR A 373 12.43 -14.76 15.32
C TYR A 373 12.13 -14.18 16.70
N LEU A 374 12.15 -15.01 17.73
CA LEU A 374 11.88 -14.64 19.11
C LEU A 374 13.13 -14.75 19.97
N MET A 375 13.41 -13.74 20.82
CA MET A 375 14.40 -13.79 21.89
C MET A 375 13.78 -13.52 23.24
N ASP A 376 14.08 -14.35 24.24
CA ASP A 376 13.76 -14.10 25.65
C ASP A 376 14.85 -13.22 26.30
N ILE A 377 14.48 -12.05 26.80
CA ILE A 377 15.42 -11.08 27.42
C ILE A 377 15.30 -10.98 28.93
N ARG A 378 14.54 -11.89 29.60
CA ARG A 378 14.37 -11.88 31.07
C ARG A 378 15.67 -12.09 31.86
N ASN A 379 16.65 -12.73 31.25
CA ASN A 379 17.96 -13.03 31.83
C ASN A 379 19.09 -12.47 30.98
N GLY A 380 18.93 -11.29 30.40
CA GLY A 380 19.87 -10.69 29.47
C GLY A 380 19.59 -11.09 28.02
N PHE A 381 20.40 -10.56 27.08
CA PHE A 381 20.32 -10.94 25.68
C PHE A 381 20.74 -12.40 25.48
N SER A 382 20.02 -13.12 24.63
CA SER A 382 20.24 -14.53 24.32
C SER A 382 20.27 -14.75 22.80
N GLU A 383 19.99 -15.95 22.30
CA GLU A 383 19.88 -16.23 20.87
C GLU A 383 18.45 -16.07 20.38
N PHE A 384 18.28 -15.59 19.16
CA PHE A 384 17.01 -15.58 18.47
C PHE A 384 16.64 -16.99 17.98
N VAL A 385 15.41 -17.39 18.23
CA VAL A 385 14.85 -18.68 17.80
C VAL A 385 13.76 -18.44 16.76
N PRO A 386 13.78 -19.14 15.61
CA PRO A 386 12.78 -18.91 14.55
C PRO A 386 11.36 -19.26 15.02
N ILE A 387 10.41 -18.44 14.61
CA ILE A 387 8.97 -18.72 14.74
C ILE A 387 8.58 -19.62 13.57
N ALA A 388 8.80 -20.93 13.72
CA ALA A 388 8.60 -21.88 12.64
C ALA A 388 7.15 -22.01 12.17
N VAL A 389 6.96 -22.11 10.86
CA VAL A 389 5.70 -22.44 10.20
C VAL A 389 5.98 -23.57 9.18
N ASP A 390 5.16 -24.62 9.19
CA ASP A 390 5.36 -25.82 8.36
C ASP A 390 4.76 -25.66 6.95
N GLU A 391 5.07 -24.55 6.26
CA GLU A 391 4.58 -24.27 4.90
C GLU A 391 5.65 -23.53 4.09
N GLU A 392 5.69 -23.81 2.77
CA GLU A 392 6.53 -23.10 1.81
C GLU A 392 5.80 -21.88 1.23
N LEU A 393 6.54 -20.84 0.81
CA LEU A 393 6.02 -19.59 0.26
C LEU A 393 4.90 -18.99 1.13
N VAL A 394 5.22 -18.81 2.41
CA VAL A 394 4.33 -18.28 3.42
C VAL A 394 4.94 -17.00 3.99
N SER A 395 4.08 -16.04 4.30
CA SER A 395 4.43 -14.81 5.03
C SER A 395 4.00 -14.96 6.49
N VAL A 396 4.88 -14.59 7.40
CA VAL A 396 4.63 -14.57 8.86
C VAL A 396 4.80 -13.14 9.34
N ASN A 397 3.69 -12.49 9.64
CA ASN A 397 3.66 -11.09 10.09
C ASN A 397 3.13 -11.01 11.51
N THR A 398 3.60 -10.03 12.27
CA THR A 398 3.03 -9.69 13.57
C THR A 398 1.89 -8.69 13.39
N THR A 399 0.88 -8.71 14.27
CA THR A 399 -0.25 -7.78 14.23
C THR A 399 -0.96 -7.69 15.57
N GLY A 400 -1.54 -6.54 15.89
CA GLY A 400 -2.38 -6.37 17.07
C GLY A 400 -1.67 -6.59 18.39
N ASN A 401 -0.37 -6.30 18.45
CA ASN A 401 0.50 -6.50 19.62
C ASN A 401 0.78 -5.17 20.31
N SER A 402 -0.26 -4.45 20.78
CA SER A 402 -0.11 -3.11 21.36
C SER A 402 0.43 -3.12 22.82
N GLU A 403 0.21 -4.20 23.56
CA GLU A 403 0.50 -4.26 24.99
C GLU A 403 1.95 -4.64 25.30
N TRP A 404 2.64 -3.77 26.05
CA TRP A 404 4.02 -4.00 26.51
C TRP A 404 4.20 -5.27 27.34
N GLU A 405 3.27 -5.52 28.24
CA GLU A 405 3.30 -6.65 29.20
C GLU A 405 2.75 -7.96 28.60
N SER A 406 2.39 -7.98 27.33
CA SER A 406 1.74 -9.15 26.72
C SER A 406 2.60 -10.40 26.84
N PRO A 407 2.07 -11.50 27.40
CA PRO A 407 2.72 -12.81 27.37
C PRO A 407 2.46 -13.54 26.04
N VAL A 408 1.69 -12.95 25.13
CA VAL A 408 1.21 -13.54 23.90
C VAL A 408 1.64 -12.67 22.73
N LEU A 409 2.15 -13.30 21.66
CA LEU A 409 2.42 -12.67 20.36
C LEU A 409 1.34 -13.10 19.38
N ARG A 410 0.64 -12.14 18.81
CA ARG A 410 -0.27 -12.39 17.70
C ARG A 410 0.47 -12.35 16.38
N ILE A 411 0.34 -13.43 15.61
CA ILE A 411 0.91 -13.56 14.27
C ILE A 411 -0.18 -13.86 13.25
N VAL A 412 0.02 -13.38 12.04
CA VAL A 412 -0.77 -13.76 10.86
C VAL A 412 0.11 -14.58 9.93
N VAL A 413 -0.41 -15.72 9.53
CA VAL A 413 0.23 -16.62 8.57
C VAL A 413 -0.64 -16.69 7.33
N THR A 414 -0.09 -16.34 6.18
CA THR A 414 -0.80 -16.38 4.89
C THR A 414 0.11 -16.88 3.78
N SER A 415 -0.48 -17.45 2.73
CA SER A 415 0.23 -17.82 1.52
C SER A 415 -0.57 -17.38 0.30
N PHE A 416 -0.07 -17.61 -0.91
CA PHE A 416 -0.82 -17.29 -2.12
C PHE A 416 -2.09 -18.14 -2.32
N VAL A 417 -2.16 -19.33 -1.73
CA VAL A 417 -3.25 -20.30 -1.94
C VAL A 417 -4.03 -20.63 -0.67
N ARG A 418 -3.54 -20.23 0.48
CA ARG A 418 -4.22 -20.45 1.76
C ARG A 418 -4.61 -19.12 2.39
N PRO A 419 -5.89 -18.95 2.76
CA PRO A 419 -6.38 -17.76 3.46
C PRO A 419 -5.62 -17.46 4.74
N ALA A 420 -5.67 -16.20 5.17
CA ALA A 420 -5.00 -15.74 6.38
C ALA A 420 -5.49 -16.49 7.62
N ARG A 421 -4.55 -16.93 8.45
CA ARG A 421 -4.78 -17.55 9.76
C ARG A 421 -4.14 -16.70 10.84
N VAL A 422 -4.91 -16.32 11.83
CA VAL A 422 -4.47 -15.55 12.98
C VAL A 422 -4.22 -16.50 14.14
N PHE A 423 -2.99 -16.49 14.65
CA PHE A 423 -2.60 -17.28 15.82
C PHE A 423 -2.20 -16.35 16.97
N ASP A 424 -2.51 -16.78 18.18
CA ASP A 424 -1.87 -16.28 19.39
C ASP A 424 -0.82 -17.31 19.83
N MET A 425 0.43 -16.87 19.94
CA MET A 425 1.57 -17.67 20.36
C MET A 425 1.95 -17.27 21.78
N ASP A 426 1.96 -18.23 22.70
CA ASP A 426 2.52 -18.01 24.05
C ASP A 426 4.02 -17.79 23.94
N LEU A 427 4.49 -16.63 24.41
CA LEU A 427 5.87 -16.20 24.27
C LEU A 427 6.85 -17.02 25.13
N ALA A 428 6.39 -17.70 26.17
CA ALA A 428 7.23 -18.53 27.04
C ALA A 428 7.39 -19.96 26.51
N THR A 429 6.36 -20.51 25.85
CA THR A 429 6.33 -21.92 25.43
C THR A 429 6.44 -22.09 23.91
N GLY A 430 6.12 -21.05 23.14
CA GLY A 430 6.02 -21.10 21.68
C GLY A 430 4.77 -21.83 21.17
N GLU A 431 3.84 -22.22 22.08
CA GLU A 431 2.58 -22.86 21.69
C GLU A 431 1.68 -21.87 20.94
N LYS A 432 1.16 -22.28 19.77
CA LYS A 432 0.31 -21.47 18.91
C LYS A 432 -1.14 -21.94 18.99
N VAL A 433 -2.04 -21.00 19.23
CA VAL A 433 -3.49 -21.24 19.26
C VAL A 433 -4.13 -20.50 18.09
N LEU A 434 -4.77 -21.24 17.17
CA LEU A 434 -5.52 -20.64 16.06
C LEU A 434 -6.74 -19.88 16.63
N ARG A 435 -6.81 -18.59 16.36
CA ARG A 435 -7.91 -17.70 16.76
C ARG A 435 -8.93 -17.51 15.64
N LYS A 436 -8.45 -17.36 14.41
CA LYS A 436 -9.29 -17.19 13.25
C LYS A 436 -8.59 -17.71 11.98
N GLU A 437 -9.36 -18.30 11.10
CA GLU A 437 -9.01 -18.52 9.70
C GLU A 437 -10.00 -17.75 8.83
N GLN A 438 -9.52 -17.02 7.84
CA GLN A 438 -10.38 -16.33 6.89
C GLN A 438 -11.24 -17.37 6.14
N ILE A 439 -12.54 -17.22 6.21
CA ILE A 439 -13.48 -18.11 5.53
C ILE A 439 -13.66 -17.68 4.07
N VAL A 440 -13.52 -18.64 3.16
CA VAL A 440 -13.89 -18.49 1.76
C VAL A 440 -15.14 -19.36 1.54
N LEU A 441 -16.25 -18.69 1.26
CA LEU A 441 -17.53 -19.36 1.01
C LEU A 441 -17.54 -20.03 -0.37
N PRO A 442 -18.47 -20.98 -0.64
CA PRO A 442 -18.61 -21.61 -1.94
C PRO A 442 -18.87 -20.58 -3.06
N ALA A 443 -18.41 -20.90 -4.27
CA ALA A 443 -18.80 -20.15 -5.48
C ALA A 443 -20.33 -20.14 -5.69
N PRO A 444 -20.88 -19.28 -6.57
CA PRO A 444 -22.32 -19.21 -6.84
C PRO A 444 -22.95 -20.55 -7.28
N ASP A 445 -22.20 -21.41 -7.94
CA ASP A 445 -22.61 -22.75 -8.35
C ASP A 445 -22.58 -23.79 -7.23
N GLY A 446 -22.17 -23.39 -6.02
CA GLY A 446 -22.03 -24.26 -4.84
C GLY A 446 -20.68 -24.99 -4.74
N THR A 447 -19.72 -24.76 -5.64
CA THR A 447 -18.38 -25.34 -5.58
C THR A 447 -17.63 -24.82 -4.37
N PRO A 448 -17.20 -25.66 -3.41
CA PRO A 448 -16.47 -25.23 -2.24
C PRO A 448 -15.03 -24.85 -2.60
N PHE A 449 -14.52 -23.83 -1.92
CA PHE A 449 -13.07 -23.52 -1.97
C PHE A 449 -12.26 -24.54 -1.18
N LYS A 450 -11.14 -24.98 -1.74
CA LYS A 450 -10.15 -25.82 -1.08
C LYS A 450 -8.75 -25.34 -1.44
N PRO A 451 -7.90 -25.01 -0.47
CA PRO A 451 -6.52 -24.57 -0.74
C PRO A 451 -5.74 -25.54 -1.64
N GLY A 452 -5.96 -26.86 -1.48
CA GLY A 452 -5.29 -27.90 -2.26
C GLY A 452 -5.71 -27.99 -3.74
N ASP A 453 -6.73 -27.24 -4.17
CA ASP A 453 -7.12 -27.14 -5.58
C ASP A 453 -6.24 -26.12 -6.33
N TYR A 454 -5.34 -25.41 -5.62
CA TYR A 454 -4.44 -24.42 -6.17
C TYR A 454 -2.99 -24.73 -5.78
N VAL A 455 -2.06 -24.27 -6.60
CA VAL A 455 -0.62 -24.42 -6.41
C VAL A 455 0.03 -23.04 -6.44
N ALA A 456 0.93 -22.79 -5.50
CA ALA A 456 1.89 -21.70 -5.57
C ALA A 456 3.29 -22.28 -5.74
N ARG A 457 4.06 -21.74 -6.67
CA ARG A 457 5.40 -22.21 -6.97
C ARG A 457 6.33 -21.04 -7.25
N ARG A 458 7.55 -21.06 -6.69
CA ARG A 458 8.62 -20.13 -7.02
C ARG A 458 9.49 -20.74 -8.12
N VAL A 459 9.75 -19.95 -9.17
CA VAL A 459 10.76 -20.24 -10.20
C VAL A 459 11.76 -19.08 -10.25
N TRP A 460 12.95 -19.37 -10.76
CA TRP A 460 14.02 -18.38 -10.89
C TRP A 460 14.31 -18.16 -12.36
N VAL A 461 14.28 -16.94 -12.80
CA VAL A 461 14.52 -16.54 -14.19
C VAL A 461 15.84 -15.78 -14.27
N SER A 462 16.72 -16.23 -15.17
CA SER A 462 17.98 -15.51 -15.41
C SER A 462 17.71 -14.28 -16.26
N ALA A 463 17.92 -13.11 -15.72
CA ALA A 463 17.92 -11.86 -16.47
C ALA A 463 19.10 -11.81 -17.44
N ARG A 464 19.04 -10.94 -18.45
CA ARG A 464 20.06 -10.76 -19.50
C ARG A 464 21.46 -10.42 -18.97
N ASP A 465 21.55 -9.86 -17.78
CA ASP A 465 22.79 -9.53 -17.08
C ASP A 465 23.24 -10.62 -16.08
N GLY A 466 22.48 -11.72 -15.97
CA GLY A 466 22.75 -12.86 -15.11
C GLY A 466 22.12 -12.80 -13.72
N ALA A 467 21.41 -11.70 -13.37
CA ALA A 467 20.66 -11.64 -12.13
C ALA A 467 19.56 -12.72 -12.12
N GLN A 468 19.29 -13.30 -10.95
CA GLN A 468 18.25 -14.31 -10.79
C GLN A 468 16.98 -13.65 -10.25
N VAL A 469 15.97 -13.50 -11.11
CA VAL A 469 14.69 -12.89 -10.77
C VAL A 469 13.75 -13.93 -10.21
N PRO A 470 13.27 -13.81 -8.95
CA PRO A 470 12.25 -14.70 -8.43
C PRO A 470 10.92 -14.44 -9.13
N VAL A 471 10.19 -15.51 -9.47
CA VAL A 471 8.85 -15.43 -10.06
C VAL A 471 7.93 -16.37 -9.31
N SER A 472 6.84 -15.87 -8.77
CA SER A 472 5.79 -16.67 -8.14
C SER A 472 4.71 -16.98 -9.16
N LEU A 473 4.36 -18.26 -9.33
CA LEU A 473 3.30 -18.72 -10.21
C LEU A 473 2.18 -19.31 -9.36
N ILE A 474 0.95 -18.84 -9.54
CA ILE A 474 -0.25 -19.29 -8.84
C ILE A 474 -1.28 -19.76 -9.86
N TYR A 475 -1.74 -21.00 -9.72
CA TYR A 475 -2.63 -21.63 -10.70
C TYR A 475 -3.40 -22.80 -10.10
N ARG A 476 -4.41 -23.29 -10.80
CA ARG A 476 -5.16 -24.48 -10.40
C ARG A 476 -4.30 -25.75 -10.50
N ALA A 477 -4.39 -26.63 -9.52
CA ALA A 477 -3.63 -27.88 -9.46
C ALA A 477 -3.91 -28.84 -10.63
N ASP A 478 -5.07 -28.74 -11.26
CA ASP A 478 -5.47 -29.56 -12.42
C ASP A 478 -5.10 -28.95 -13.78
N LEU A 479 -4.41 -27.79 -13.79
CA LEU A 479 -3.96 -27.12 -15.01
C LEU A 479 -2.83 -27.91 -15.70
N ASP A 480 -2.96 -28.17 -17.00
CA ASP A 480 -1.90 -28.83 -17.79
C ASP A 480 -0.81 -27.82 -18.20
N LEU A 481 0.32 -27.84 -17.52
CA LEU A 481 1.47 -26.98 -17.79
C LEU A 481 2.32 -27.44 -18.99
N ASN A 482 1.97 -28.56 -19.68
CA ASN A 482 2.67 -29.00 -20.89
C ASN A 482 2.19 -28.30 -22.16
N GLN A 483 1.24 -27.38 -22.02
CA GLN A 483 0.74 -26.51 -23.09
C GLN A 483 0.68 -25.07 -22.61
N PRO A 484 0.72 -24.09 -23.53
CA PRO A 484 0.59 -22.68 -23.15
C PRO A 484 -0.74 -22.38 -22.46
N ASN A 485 -0.69 -21.65 -21.38
CA ASN A 485 -1.85 -21.20 -20.61
C ASN A 485 -1.92 -19.67 -20.56
N PRO A 486 -3.09 -19.07 -20.41
CA PRO A 486 -3.22 -17.63 -20.21
C PRO A 486 -2.53 -17.17 -18.93
N VAL A 487 -1.76 -16.08 -18.98
CA VAL A 487 -1.01 -15.51 -17.85
C VAL A 487 -1.36 -14.05 -17.63
N LEU A 488 -1.65 -13.71 -16.38
CA LEU A 488 -1.59 -12.33 -15.88
C LEU A 488 -0.25 -12.16 -15.17
N LEU A 489 0.66 -11.37 -15.78
CA LEU A 489 1.99 -11.08 -15.23
C LEU A 489 1.98 -9.74 -14.50
N TYR A 490 2.14 -9.78 -13.19
CA TYR A 490 2.16 -8.61 -12.31
C TYR A 490 3.59 -8.20 -11.98
N GLY A 491 3.84 -6.88 -11.89
CA GLY A 491 5.09 -6.31 -11.38
C GLY A 491 4.94 -4.94 -10.76
N TYR A 492 5.88 -4.60 -9.85
CA TYR A 492 5.94 -3.30 -9.19
C TYR A 492 7.35 -2.68 -9.30
N GLY A 493 8.32 -3.20 -8.58
CA GLY A 493 9.75 -2.91 -8.74
C GLY A 493 10.20 -1.52 -8.33
N SER A 494 9.72 -0.98 -7.21
CA SER A 494 10.11 0.35 -6.70
C SER A 494 9.98 0.42 -5.17
N TYR A 495 10.64 1.40 -4.55
CA TYR A 495 10.55 1.75 -3.13
C TYR A 495 10.94 0.64 -2.16
N GLU A 496 11.72 -0.36 -2.58
CA GLU A 496 12.00 -1.55 -1.78
C GLU A 496 10.73 -2.34 -1.38
N ILE A 497 9.58 -2.06 -2.04
CA ILE A 497 8.32 -2.74 -1.73
C ILE A 497 8.37 -4.18 -2.24
N SER A 498 8.22 -5.13 -1.32
CA SER A 498 8.12 -6.56 -1.62
C SER A 498 6.67 -6.98 -1.87
N ARG A 499 6.48 -7.96 -2.75
CA ARG A 499 5.19 -8.61 -2.98
C ARG A 499 5.18 -9.97 -2.31
N ASP A 500 4.90 -9.94 -1.00
CA ASP A 500 4.90 -11.11 -0.16
C ASP A 500 3.70 -12.03 -0.43
N PRO A 501 3.81 -13.33 -0.09
CA PRO A 501 2.70 -14.27 -0.23
C PRO A 501 1.45 -13.78 0.51
N ALA A 502 0.37 -13.57 -0.24
CA ALA A 502 -0.92 -13.17 0.29
C ALA A 502 -2.08 -13.81 -0.50
N PHE A 503 -3.08 -14.30 0.22
CA PHE A 503 -4.29 -14.84 -0.38
C PHE A 503 -5.28 -13.73 -0.74
N LEU A 504 -5.77 -13.75 -1.97
CA LEU A 504 -6.77 -12.79 -2.45
C LEU A 504 -7.99 -13.52 -3.03
N THR A 505 -9.14 -13.45 -2.35
CA THR A 505 -10.40 -14.03 -2.82
C THR A 505 -10.79 -13.51 -4.21
N ALA A 506 -10.52 -12.24 -4.48
CA ALA A 506 -10.81 -11.60 -5.76
C ALA A 506 -10.00 -12.17 -6.95
N ARG A 507 -8.92 -12.94 -6.70
CA ARG A 507 -8.12 -13.59 -7.75
C ARG A 507 -8.72 -14.93 -8.20
N LEU A 508 -9.59 -15.52 -7.39
CA LEU A 508 -10.18 -16.84 -7.68
C LEU A 508 -10.97 -16.89 -9.00
N PRO A 509 -11.77 -15.87 -9.38
CA PRO A 509 -12.48 -15.90 -10.66
C PRO A 509 -11.58 -16.11 -11.88
N MET A 510 -10.37 -15.54 -11.88
CA MET A 510 -9.39 -15.72 -12.95
C MET A 510 -8.73 -17.09 -12.89
N LEU A 511 -8.30 -17.53 -11.70
CA LEU A 511 -7.69 -18.85 -11.50
C LEU A 511 -8.65 -19.99 -11.87
N ASP A 512 -9.94 -19.88 -11.49
CA ASP A 512 -10.97 -20.89 -11.77
C ASP A 512 -11.31 -21.02 -13.27
N ARG A 513 -11.00 -19.99 -14.05
CA ARG A 513 -11.12 -20.00 -15.51
C ARG A 513 -9.86 -20.55 -16.21
N GLY A 514 -8.87 -21.02 -15.44
CA GLY A 514 -7.63 -21.61 -15.97
C GLY A 514 -6.52 -20.58 -16.27
N GLY A 515 -6.62 -19.36 -15.74
CA GLY A 515 -5.54 -18.39 -15.79
C GLY A 515 -4.43 -18.71 -14.79
N ILE A 516 -3.19 -18.33 -15.11
CA ILE A 516 -2.05 -18.31 -14.20
C ILE A 516 -1.85 -16.86 -13.74
N PHE A 517 -1.78 -16.64 -12.43
CA PHE A 517 -1.28 -15.39 -11.88
C PHE A 517 0.23 -15.51 -11.62
N ALA A 518 1.01 -14.67 -12.26
CA ALA A 518 2.46 -14.64 -12.14
C ALA A 518 2.91 -13.32 -11.54
N ILE A 519 3.81 -13.34 -10.56
CA ILE A 519 4.43 -12.16 -9.97
C ILE A 519 5.92 -12.18 -10.33
N ALA A 520 6.37 -11.18 -11.09
CA ALA A 520 7.77 -10.94 -11.33
C ALA A 520 8.34 -10.05 -10.23
N HIS A 521 9.16 -10.63 -9.35
CA HIS A 521 9.81 -9.91 -8.24
C HIS A 521 11.06 -9.20 -8.74
N VAL A 522 10.85 -8.18 -9.57
CA VAL A 522 11.90 -7.46 -10.31
C VAL A 522 12.73 -6.56 -9.40
N ARG A 523 13.95 -6.20 -9.83
CA ARG A 523 14.79 -5.22 -9.13
C ARG A 523 14.09 -3.88 -8.97
N GLY A 524 14.37 -3.20 -7.85
CA GLY A 524 13.63 -2.04 -7.36
C GLY A 524 12.62 -2.40 -6.27
N GLY A 525 12.18 -3.67 -6.19
CA GLY A 525 11.53 -4.26 -5.02
C GLY A 525 12.54 -4.64 -3.93
N GLY A 526 12.03 -5.14 -2.79
CA GLY A 526 12.82 -5.51 -1.61
C GLY A 526 12.99 -7.01 -1.40
N GLU A 527 12.41 -7.86 -2.25
CA GLU A 527 12.30 -9.29 -2.01
C GLU A 527 13.65 -9.97 -1.77
N MET A 528 14.70 -9.52 -2.46
CA MET A 528 16.07 -10.04 -2.30
C MET A 528 16.96 -9.11 -1.46
N GLY A 529 16.36 -8.30 -0.58
CA GLY A 529 17.05 -7.33 0.28
C GLY A 529 17.41 -6.02 -0.39
N ARG A 530 18.13 -5.16 0.32
CA ARG A 530 18.42 -3.79 -0.09
C ARG A 530 19.19 -3.68 -1.40
N ALA A 531 20.14 -4.56 -1.65
CA ALA A 531 20.88 -4.56 -2.92
C ALA A 531 19.99 -4.78 -4.15
N TRP A 532 18.87 -5.50 -3.99
CA TRP A 532 17.87 -5.69 -5.04
C TRP A 532 17.15 -4.39 -5.38
N TYR A 533 16.79 -3.64 -4.36
CA TYR A 533 16.24 -2.29 -4.49
C TYR A 533 17.24 -1.32 -5.12
N ASP A 534 18.45 -1.21 -4.60
CA ASP A 534 19.47 -0.26 -5.06
C ASP A 534 19.89 -0.52 -6.52
N ASN A 535 19.70 -1.73 -7.03
CA ASN A 535 19.95 -2.08 -8.43
C ASN A 535 18.72 -1.89 -9.34
N GLY A 536 17.64 -1.33 -8.85
CA GLY A 536 16.42 -1.02 -9.61
C GLY A 536 15.92 0.42 -9.46
N LYS A 537 16.74 1.35 -8.98
CA LYS A 537 16.38 2.76 -8.79
C LYS A 537 17.37 3.73 -9.44
N GLN A 538 16.98 5.00 -9.57
CA GLN A 538 17.79 6.08 -10.13
C GLN A 538 18.42 5.66 -11.48
N LEU A 539 19.75 5.83 -11.65
CA LEU A 539 20.48 5.47 -12.89
C LEU A 539 20.54 3.96 -13.19
N LYS A 540 19.89 3.13 -12.36
CA LYS A 540 19.75 1.68 -12.58
C LYS A 540 18.30 1.25 -12.81
N LYS A 541 17.37 2.18 -12.93
CA LYS A 541 15.94 1.91 -13.08
C LYS A 541 15.60 1.02 -14.27
N MET A 542 16.38 1.08 -15.33
CA MET A 542 16.22 0.24 -16.51
C MET A 542 16.23 -1.26 -16.18
N ASN A 543 16.93 -1.69 -15.12
CA ASN A 543 16.95 -3.09 -14.69
C ASN A 543 15.57 -3.60 -14.30
N THR A 544 14.72 -2.76 -13.68
CA THR A 544 13.33 -3.12 -13.36
C THR A 544 12.55 -3.54 -14.62
N PHE A 545 12.69 -2.76 -15.68
CA PHE A 545 11.96 -2.97 -16.95
C PHE A 545 12.49 -4.19 -17.67
N THR A 546 13.82 -4.31 -17.76
CA THR A 546 14.45 -5.44 -18.44
C THR A 546 14.24 -6.76 -17.71
N ASP A 547 14.23 -6.78 -16.39
CA ASP A 547 13.90 -7.97 -15.59
C ASP A 547 12.49 -8.47 -15.92
N PHE A 548 11.50 -7.57 -15.97
CA PHE A 548 10.12 -7.92 -16.29
C PHE A 548 9.98 -8.48 -17.71
N ILE A 549 10.67 -7.88 -18.68
CA ILE A 549 10.69 -8.36 -20.07
C ILE A 549 11.36 -9.73 -20.15
N ASP A 550 12.48 -9.94 -19.45
CA ASP A 550 13.18 -11.22 -19.43
C ASP A 550 12.34 -12.33 -18.79
N VAL A 551 11.52 -11.99 -17.77
CA VAL A 551 10.53 -12.91 -17.21
C VAL A 551 9.45 -13.25 -18.24
N ALA A 552 8.91 -12.25 -18.94
CA ALA A 552 7.92 -12.47 -20.01
C ALA A 552 8.48 -13.37 -21.12
N ASP A 553 9.70 -13.09 -21.61
CA ASP A 553 10.39 -13.90 -22.60
C ASP A 553 10.59 -15.35 -22.12
N HIS A 554 11.03 -15.54 -20.89
CA HIS A 554 11.20 -16.87 -20.28
C HIS A 554 9.90 -17.68 -20.25
N LEU A 555 8.78 -17.04 -19.84
CA LEU A 555 7.48 -17.72 -19.80
C LEU A 555 6.99 -18.14 -21.19
N ILE A 556 7.27 -17.33 -22.20
CA ILE A 556 6.95 -17.65 -23.61
C ILE A 556 7.88 -18.75 -24.12
N GLU A 557 9.19 -18.61 -23.98
CA GLU A 557 10.21 -19.57 -24.47
C GLU A 557 10.07 -20.96 -23.84
N THR A 558 9.68 -21.04 -22.58
CA THR A 558 9.45 -22.29 -21.88
C THR A 558 8.07 -22.89 -22.14
N GLY A 559 7.21 -22.21 -22.90
CA GLY A 559 5.88 -22.68 -23.28
C GLY A 559 4.83 -22.61 -22.16
N VAL A 560 5.09 -21.85 -21.10
CA VAL A 560 4.10 -21.60 -20.05
C VAL A 560 2.93 -20.79 -20.60
N THR A 561 3.21 -19.84 -21.50
CA THR A 561 2.19 -18.96 -22.12
C THR A 561 2.60 -18.58 -23.54
N THR A 562 1.79 -17.76 -24.20
CA THR A 562 2.13 -17.07 -25.46
C THR A 562 1.90 -15.58 -25.34
N ALA A 563 2.48 -14.78 -26.24
CA ALA A 563 2.27 -13.34 -26.29
C ALA A 563 0.79 -12.95 -26.49
N GLU A 564 0.02 -13.80 -27.17
CA GLU A 564 -1.40 -13.55 -27.47
C GLU A 564 -2.31 -13.75 -26.24
N THR A 565 -1.82 -14.42 -25.18
CA THR A 565 -2.60 -14.76 -23.98
C THR A 565 -1.94 -14.27 -22.70
N MET A 566 -0.87 -13.46 -22.81
CA MET A 566 -0.23 -12.83 -21.65
C MET A 566 -0.65 -11.37 -21.52
N VAL A 567 -1.21 -11.01 -20.37
CA VAL A 567 -1.54 -9.65 -19.95
C VAL A 567 -0.55 -9.20 -18.90
N ALA A 568 -0.07 -7.96 -18.99
CA ALA A 568 0.75 -7.33 -17.95
C ALA A 568 -0.10 -6.39 -17.07
N GLU A 569 0.13 -6.42 -15.74
CA GLU A 569 -0.55 -5.58 -14.75
C GLU A 569 0.46 -4.91 -13.83
N GLY A 570 0.22 -3.63 -13.52
CA GLY A 570 0.99 -2.91 -12.51
C GLY A 570 0.36 -1.58 -12.13
N GLY A 571 0.50 -1.19 -10.87
CA GLY A 571 -0.10 0.04 -10.33
C GLY A 571 0.94 1.04 -9.84
N SER A 572 0.60 2.36 -9.85
CA SER A 572 1.45 3.43 -9.34
C SER A 572 2.83 3.42 -10.02
N ALA A 573 3.92 3.23 -9.28
CA ALA A 573 5.25 2.99 -9.85
C ALA A 573 5.30 1.74 -10.75
N GLY A 574 4.54 0.68 -10.44
CA GLY A 574 4.33 -0.46 -11.34
C GLY A 574 3.59 -0.06 -12.61
N GLY A 575 2.79 1.01 -12.59
CA GLY A 575 2.20 1.60 -13.78
C GLY A 575 3.23 2.26 -14.70
N MET A 576 4.31 2.84 -14.15
CA MET A 576 5.46 3.26 -14.97
C MET A 576 6.14 2.06 -15.63
N LEU A 577 6.34 0.97 -14.89
CA LEU A 577 6.82 -0.29 -15.46
C LEU A 577 5.93 -0.72 -16.63
N MET A 578 4.62 -0.67 -16.49
CA MET A 578 3.66 -1.02 -17.57
C MET A 578 3.82 -0.12 -18.79
N GLY A 579 3.93 1.20 -18.59
CA GLY A 579 4.16 2.14 -19.68
C GLY A 579 5.51 1.93 -20.38
N ALA A 580 6.57 1.65 -19.61
CA ALA A 580 7.91 1.40 -20.17
C ALA A 580 7.95 0.09 -20.99
N ILE A 581 7.39 -1.01 -20.50
CA ILE A 581 7.39 -2.28 -21.23
C ILE A 581 6.48 -2.25 -22.46
N ALA A 582 5.42 -1.45 -22.44
CA ALA A 582 4.58 -1.23 -23.60
C ALA A 582 5.36 -0.53 -24.76
N ASN A 583 6.32 0.35 -24.44
CA ASN A 583 7.23 0.94 -25.42
C ASN A 583 8.35 -0.03 -25.83
N MET A 584 8.95 -0.76 -24.89
CA MET A 584 10.17 -1.55 -25.09
C MET A 584 9.93 -2.94 -25.68
N ALA A 585 8.81 -3.58 -25.32
CA ALA A 585 8.49 -4.96 -25.72
C ALA A 585 6.99 -5.15 -26.00
N PRO A 586 6.40 -4.33 -26.89
CA PRO A 586 4.95 -4.30 -27.14
C PRO A 586 4.38 -5.61 -27.66
N ASP A 587 5.19 -6.43 -28.30
CA ASP A 587 4.83 -7.70 -28.93
C ASP A 587 4.84 -8.90 -27.98
N ARG A 588 5.10 -8.69 -26.70
CA ARG A 588 5.07 -9.73 -25.65
C ARG A 588 3.71 -9.86 -24.98
N PHE A 589 2.82 -8.88 -25.15
CA PHE A 589 1.58 -8.79 -24.38
C PHE A 589 0.36 -8.60 -25.29
N SER A 590 -0.72 -9.30 -24.98
CA SER A 590 -2.04 -9.08 -25.61
C SER A 590 -2.75 -7.85 -25.02
N GLY A 591 -2.42 -7.50 -23.77
CA GLY A 591 -2.93 -6.33 -23.06
C GLY A 591 -1.96 -5.86 -21.97
N VAL A 592 -2.05 -4.57 -21.66
CA VAL A 592 -1.32 -3.92 -20.56
C VAL A 592 -2.32 -3.11 -19.74
N GLN A 593 -2.47 -3.47 -18.47
CA GLN A 593 -3.30 -2.76 -17.49
C GLN A 593 -2.40 -1.93 -16.58
N ALA A 594 -2.66 -0.64 -16.54
CA ALA A 594 -1.89 0.33 -15.76
C ALA A 594 -2.83 1.07 -14.80
N ILE A 595 -2.70 0.81 -13.49
CA ILE A 595 -3.57 1.33 -12.44
C ILE A 595 -2.87 2.52 -11.77
N VAL A 596 -3.53 3.69 -11.68
CA VAL A 596 -2.98 4.95 -11.16
C VAL A 596 -1.53 5.19 -11.61
N PRO A 597 -1.24 5.12 -12.95
CA PRO A 597 0.09 4.86 -13.43
C PRO A 597 0.97 6.11 -13.49
N PHE A 598 2.20 6.00 -13.00
CA PHE A 598 3.24 7.02 -13.05
C PHE A 598 3.93 7.01 -14.44
N VAL A 599 3.24 7.53 -15.45
CA VAL A 599 3.65 7.39 -16.87
C VAL A 599 4.25 8.65 -17.50
N ASP A 600 4.29 9.75 -16.76
CA ASP A 600 4.95 11.00 -17.16
C ASP A 600 6.01 11.45 -16.13
N PRO A 601 6.91 10.52 -15.70
CA PRO A 601 7.85 10.76 -14.60
C PRO A 601 8.77 11.94 -14.86
N LEU A 602 9.21 12.16 -16.12
CA LEU A 602 10.12 13.24 -16.41
C LEU A 602 9.45 14.62 -16.20
N THR A 603 8.19 14.80 -16.62
CA THR A 603 7.47 16.05 -16.35
C THR A 603 7.27 16.26 -14.85
N SER A 604 6.81 15.23 -14.13
CA SER A 604 6.53 15.34 -12.70
C SER A 604 7.80 15.61 -11.87
N MET A 605 8.92 14.94 -12.18
CA MET A 605 10.18 15.14 -11.47
C MET A 605 10.89 16.49 -11.80
N LEU A 606 10.43 17.19 -12.81
CA LEU A 606 10.89 18.55 -13.16
C LEU A 606 10.03 19.65 -12.52
N MET A 607 9.04 19.31 -11.72
CA MET A 607 8.11 20.26 -11.09
C MET A 607 8.16 20.13 -9.56
N PRO A 608 9.15 20.77 -8.87
CA PRO A 608 9.35 20.61 -7.42
C PRO A 608 8.15 21.06 -6.57
N ASP A 609 7.27 21.91 -7.12
CA ASP A 609 6.06 22.35 -6.43
C ASP A 609 4.92 21.30 -6.40
N LEU A 610 5.06 20.19 -7.15
CA LEU A 610 4.07 19.11 -7.13
C LEU A 610 4.23 18.24 -5.89
N PRO A 611 3.14 17.63 -5.43
CA PRO A 611 3.21 16.64 -4.36
C PRO A 611 4.29 15.58 -4.65
N LEU A 612 5.04 15.20 -3.61
CA LEU A 612 6.07 14.17 -3.61
C LEU A 612 7.34 14.47 -4.41
N THR A 613 7.37 15.34 -5.40
CA THR A 613 8.49 15.47 -6.37
C THR A 613 9.86 15.52 -5.69
N VAL A 614 10.07 16.41 -4.71
CA VAL A 614 11.38 16.56 -4.05
C VAL A 614 11.75 15.33 -3.24
N THR A 615 10.80 14.71 -2.55
CA THR A 615 11.03 13.49 -1.76
C THR A 615 11.30 12.26 -2.65
N GLU A 616 10.82 12.30 -3.90
CA GLU A 616 10.96 11.21 -4.87
C GLU A 616 12.28 11.25 -5.65
N TRP A 617 13.06 12.32 -5.56
CA TRP A 617 14.37 12.38 -6.22
C TRP A 617 15.34 11.30 -5.70
N ASP A 618 15.19 10.87 -4.46
CA ASP A 618 15.99 9.75 -3.92
C ASP A 618 15.62 8.38 -4.57
N GLU A 619 14.41 8.25 -5.12
CA GLU A 619 13.96 7.05 -5.84
C GLU A 619 14.27 7.12 -7.34
N TRP A 620 13.88 8.23 -7.98
CA TRP A 620 13.92 8.35 -9.45
C TRP A 620 15.18 9.05 -9.95
N GLY A 621 15.88 9.80 -9.09
CA GLY A 621 16.92 10.75 -9.44
C GLY A 621 16.37 12.16 -9.59
N ASP A 622 17.25 13.15 -9.61
CA ASP A 622 16.96 14.57 -9.72
C ASP A 622 17.23 15.12 -11.14
N PRO A 623 16.26 15.04 -12.05
CA PRO A 623 16.44 15.54 -13.41
C PRO A 623 16.38 17.06 -13.48
N TYR A 624 15.91 17.74 -12.42
CA TYR A 624 15.80 19.20 -12.37
C TYR A 624 17.19 19.84 -12.28
N HIS A 625 18.07 19.29 -11.45
CA HIS A 625 19.42 19.82 -11.25
C HIS A 625 20.51 19.07 -12.06
N ASP A 626 20.30 17.79 -12.38
CA ASP A 626 21.30 16.94 -13.03
C ASP A 626 20.91 16.57 -14.48
N PRO A 627 21.67 17.06 -15.51
CA PRO A 627 21.41 16.71 -16.90
C PRO A 627 21.66 15.24 -17.25
N GLU A 628 22.50 14.50 -16.52
CA GLU A 628 22.70 13.06 -16.72
C GLU A 628 21.46 12.28 -16.29
N VAL A 629 20.90 12.63 -15.14
CA VAL A 629 19.65 12.04 -14.65
C VAL A 629 18.49 12.39 -15.60
N TYR A 630 18.44 13.63 -16.09
CA TYR A 630 17.44 14.03 -17.09
C TYR A 630 17.51 13.15 -18.35
N ASP A 631 18.70 12.98 -18.93
CA ASP A 631 18.88 12.17 -20.15
C ASP A 631 18.55 10.70 -19.91
N TYR A 632 18.93 10.18 -18.74
CA TYR A 632 18.63 8.80 -18.37
C TYR A 632 17.13 8.58 -18.21
N MET A 633 16.43 9.45 -17.46
CA MET A 633 14.99 9.37 -17.27
C MET A 633 14.24 9.54 -18.60
N ALA A 634 14.65 10.49 -19.43
CA ALA A 634 14.08 10.69 -20.76
C ALA A 634 14.20 9.45 -21.66
N SER A 635 15.22 8.61 -21.44
CA SER A 635 15.44 7.40 -22.26
C SER A 635 14.39 6.29 -22.01
N TYR A 636 13.68 6.30 -20.88
CA TYR A 636 12.70 5.28 -20.55
C TYR A 636 11.30 5.83 -20.23
N ALA A 637 11.17 7.13 -19.96
CA ALA A 637 9.90 7.73 -19.54
C ALA A 637 8.77 7.37 -20.52
N PRO A 638 7.68 6.75 -20.06
CA PRO A 638 6.66 6.20 -20.95
C PRO A 638 6.04 7.23 -21.88
N TYR A 639 5.73 8.41 -21.38
CA TYR A 639 5.09 9.46 -22.16
C TYR A 639 5.99 10.02 -23.28
N GLU A 640 7.28 10.23 -23.00
CA GLU A 640 8.25 10.74 -23.97
C GLU A 640 8.50 9.75 -25.11
N ASN A 641 8.54 8.45 -24.81
CA ASN A 641 9.00 7.40 -25.71
C ASN A 641 7.89 6.70 -26.53
N ILE A 642 6.70 7.32 -26.65
CA ILE A 642 5.67 6.81 -27.55
C ILE A 642 6.14 6.94 -29.01
N ASP A 643 6.28 5.78 -29.69
CA ASP A 643 6.74 5.71 -31.08
C ASP A 643 5.54 5.50 -32.03
N PRO A 644 5.38 6.39 -33.06
CA PRO A 644 4.30 6.27 -34.04
C PRO A 644 4.36 5.00 -34.92
N GLN A 645 5.47 4.29 -34.93
CA GLN A 645 5.65 3.07 -35.73
C GLN A 645 5.39 1.80 -34.90
N THR A 646 5.31 1.93 -33.59
CA THR A 646 5.08 0.80 -32.68
C THR A 646 3.60 0.37 -32.72
N LYS A 647 3.38 -0.91 -32.90
CA LYS A 647 2.07 -1.54 -32.68
C LYS A 647 1.92 -1.90 -31.20
N TYR A 648 1.27 -1.03 -30.47
CA TYR A 648 1.02 -1.26 -29.03
C TYR A 648 0.03 -2.39 -28.79
N PRO A 649 0.16 -3.14 -27.68
CA PRO A 649 -0.91 -4.01 -27.17
C PRO A 649 -2.16 -3.18 -26.83
N ALA A 650 -3.27 -3.84 -26.52
CA ALA A 650 -4.40 -3.13 -25.94
C ALA A 650 -3.99 -2.56 -24.57
N ILE A 651 -4.36 -1.30 -24.30
CA ILE A 651 -4.00 -0.61 -23.05
C ILE A 651 -5.25 -0.20 -22.30
N LEU A 652 -5.29 -0.49 -21.00
CA LEU A 652 -6.28 0.03 -20.06
C LEU A 652 -5.56 0.82 -18.97
N ALA A 653 -5.83 2.12 -18.89
CA ALA A 653 -5.41 2.97 -17.78
C ALA A 653 -6.60 3.20 -16.85
N VAL A 654 -6.44 2.91 -15.56
CA VAL A 654 -7.42 3.20 -14.50
C VAL A 654 -6.83 4.24 -13.56
N THR A 655 -7.57 5.30 -13.23
CA THR A 655 -7.06 6.40 -12.40
C THR A 655 -8.16 7.12 -11.63
N SER A 656 -7.78 8.09 -10.80
CA SER A 656 -8.67 8.87 -9.96
C SER A 656 -8.34 10.36 -10.01
N LEU A 657 -9.37 11.21 -10.00
CA LEU A 657 -9.21 12.66 -10.19
C LEU A 657 -8.48 13.35 -9.02
N ASN A 658 -8.65 12.84 -7.79
CA ASN A 658 -8.11 13.46 -6.59
C ASN A 658 -6.79 12.79 -6.12
N ASP A 659 -6.21 11.93 -6.95
CA ASP A 659 -4.93 11.31 -6.66
C ASP A 659 -3.83 12.37 -6.47
N THR A 660 -3.24 12.40 -5.26
CA THR A 660 -2.15 13.30 -4.88
C THR A 660 -0.77 12.68 -5.04
N ARG A 661 -0.69 11.35 -5.18
CA ARG A 661 0.57 10.62 -5.33
C ARG A 661 1.00 10.52 -6.78
N VAL A 662 0.05 10.18 -7.65
CA VAL A 662 0.24 10.14 -9.11
C VAL A 662 -0.91 10.89 -9.75
N LEU A 663 -0.64 12.08 -10.23
CA LEU A 663 -1.69 12.97 -10.73
C LEU A 663 -2.42 12.37 -11.93
N TYR A 664 -3.74 12.46 -11.95
CA TYR A 664 -4.61 12.00 -13.05
C TYR A 664 -4.19 12.50 -14.45
N VAL A 665 -3.48 13.63 -14.51
CA VAL A 665 -3.01 14.22 -15.76
C VAL A 665 -2.03 13.31 -16.51
N GLU A 666 -1.25 12.50 -15.78
CA GLU A 666 -0.27 11.60 -16.38
C GLU A 666 -0.94 10.54 -17.27
N PRO A 667 -1.84 9.67 -16.76
CA PRO A 667 -2.56 8.73 -17.60
C PRO A 667 -3.46 9.41 -18.66
N ALA A 668 -4.06 10.58 -18.34
CA ALA A 668 -4.88 11.31 -19.32
C ALA A 668 -4.07 11.77 -20.55
N LYS A 669 -2.91 12.35 -20.31
CA LYS A 669 -1.97 12.74 -21.38
C LYS A 669 -1.43 11.52 -22.14
N TRP A 670 -1.08 10.47 -21.41
CA TRP A 670 -0.50 9.25 -21.98
C TRP A 670 -1.47 8.56 -22.92
N VAL A 671 -2.72 8.33 -22.54
CA VAL A 671 -3.75 7.72 -23.37
C VAL A 671 -4.07 8.60 -24.59
N ALA A 672 -4.16 9.93 -24.39
CA ALA A 672 -4.38 10.87 -25.49
C ALA A 672 -3.26 10.79 -26.55
N LYS A 673 -2.00 10.78 -26.10
CA LYS A 673 -0.83 10.71 -27.00
C LYS A 673 -0.70 9.34 -27.68
N LEU A 674 -0.96 8.24 -26.99
CA LEU A 674 -0.95 6.89 -27.57
C LEU A 674 -1.92 6.78 -28.76
N ARG A 675 -3.14 7.28 -28.59
CA ARG A 675 -4.13 7.29 -29.68
C ARG A 675 -3.75 8.23 -30.80
N ASP A 676 -3.29 9.43 -30.48
CA ASP A 676 -2.96 10.47 -31.46
C ASP A 676 -1.74 10.11 -32.32
N VAL A 677 -0.69 9.61 -31.68
CA VAL A 677 0.62 9.39 -32.32
C VAL A 677 0.73 8.01 -32.95
N ALA A 678 0.27 6.96 -32.21
CA ALA A 678 0.45 5.57 -32.63
C ALA A 678 -0.87 4.90 -33.07
N GLY A 679 -2.02 5.54 -32.90
CA GLY A 679 -3.32 4.93 -33.19
C GLY A 679 -3.61 3.73 -32.29
N ALA A 680 -3.05 3.71 -31.07
CA ALA A 680 -3.15 2.60 -30.15
C ALA A 680 -4.59 2.36 -29.67
N ASP A 681 -4.95 1.09 -29.42
CA ASP A 681 -6.18 0.72 -28.73
C ASP A 681 -6.00 0.94 -27.23
N ALA A 682 -6.15 2.19 -26.80
CA ALA A 682 -5.97 2.61 -25.41
C ALA A 682 -7.29 3.13 -24.83
N LEU A 683 -7.66 2.64 -23.65
CA LEU A 683 -8.83 3.03 -22.88
C LEU A 683 -8.39 3.69 -21.58
N MET A 684 -9.19 4.63 -21.09
CA MET A 684 -9.02 5.22 -19.78
C MET A 684 -10.34 5.17 -18.99
N LYS A 685 -10.26 4.71 -17.74
CA LYS A 685 -11.34 4.83 -16.77
C LYS A 685 -10.86 5.73 -15.65
N ILE A 686 -11.62 6.75 -15.32
CA ILE A 686 -11.28 7.68 -14.22
C ILE A 686 -12.44 7.80 -13.24
N ASP A 687 -12.18 7.55 -11.95
CA ASP A 687 -13.12 7.92 -10.91
C ASP A 687 -12.97 9.41 -10.57
N LEU A 688 -14.10 10.13 -10.53
CA LEU A 688 -14.11 11.59 -10.37
C LEU A 688 -14.22 12.04 -8.90
N ALA A 689 -14.23 11.10 -7.95
CA ALA A 689 -14.40 11.40 -6.53
C ALA A 689 -13.30 10.82 -5.65
N SER A 690 -12.57 9.80 -6.12
CA SER A 690 -11.56 9.09 -5.34
C SER A 690 -10.12 9.60 -5.59
N GLY A 691 -9.19 9.12 -4.75
CA GLY A 691 -7.76 9.37 -4.79
C GLY A 691 -6.96 8.13 -5.18
N HIS A 692 -5.69 8.07 -4.72
CA HIS A 692 -4.73 7.02 -5.12
C HIS A 692 -5.19 5.59 -4.80
N GLY A 693 -5.93 5.41 -3.73
CA GLY A 693 -6.49 4.10 -3.34
C GLY A 693 -7.71 3.63 -4.14
N GLY A 694 -8.13 4.38 -5.17
CA GLY A 694 -9.31 4.06 -5.98
C GLY A 694 -10.64 4.33 -5.24
N VAL A 695 -11.71 3.71 -5.70
CA VAL A 695 -13.06 3.90 -5.15
C VAL A 695 -13.17 3.44 -3.71
N SER A 696 -13.98 4.12 -2.92
CA SER A 696 -14.21 3.77 -1.52
C SER A 696 -15.44 2.88 -1.34
N GLY A 697 -15.39 2.03 -0.30
CA GLY A 697 -16.44 1.08 -0.01
C GLY A 697 -16.29 -0.26 -0.74
N ARG A 698 -16.43 -1.37 0.02
CA ARG A 698 -16.10 -2.72 -0.48
C ARG A 698 -16.85 -3.14 -1.73
N TYR A 699 -18.13 -2.76 -1.87
CA TYR A 699 -18.93 -3.16 -3.04
C TYR A 699 -18.49 -2.42 -4.30
N GLU A 700 -18.12 -1.15 -4.19
CA GLU A 700 -17.60 -0.40 -5.33
C GLU A 700 -16.21 -0.90 -5.72
N GLN A 701 -15.37 -1.25 -4.74
CA GLN A 701 -14.07 -1.89 -5.00
C GLN A 701 -14.24 -3.24 -5.71
N TRP A 702 -15.20 -4.09 -5.30
CA TRP A 702 -15.46 -5.35 -5.99
C TRP A 702 -15.99 -5.15 -7.43
N LYS A 703 -16.75 -4.11 -7.68
CA LYS A 703 -17.19 -3.76 -9.05
C LYS A 703 -16.00 -3.28 -9.90
N GLU A 704 -15.11 -2.50 -9.33
CA GLU A 704 -13.89 -2.05 -10.03
C GLU A 704 -12.99 -3.22 -10.38
N ILE A 705 -12.70 -4.09 -9.43
CA ILE A 705 -11.95 -5.33 -9.65
C ILE A 705 -12.65 -6.22 -10.71
N ALA A 706 -13.96 -6.33 -10.66
CA ALA A 706 -14.70 -7.11 -11.65
C ALA A 706 -14.61 -6.52 -13.07
N PHE A 707 -14.60 -5.20 -13.19
CA PHE A 707 -14.37 -4.51 -14.48
C PHE A 707 -12.95 -4.79 -15.02
N GLU A 708 -11.95 -4.63 -14.18
CA GLU A 708 -10.53 -4.86 -14.50
C GLU A 708 -10.30 -6.31 -14.91
N THR A 709 -10.72 -7.25 -14.04
CA THR A 709 -10.58 -8.69 -14.30
C THR A 709 -11.33 -9.13 -15.58
N ALA A 710 -12.51 -8.57 -15.88
CA ALA A 710 -13.23 -8.89 -17.10
C ALA A 710 -12.47 -8.47 -18.37
N TRP A 711 -11.81 -7.29 -18.32
CA TRP A 711 -10.97 -6.81 -19.40
C TRP A 711 -9.71 -7.68 -19.56
N GLU A 712 -9.07 -8.05 -18.45
CA GLU A 712 -7.92 -8.95 -18.44
C GLU A 712 -8.27 -10.33 -19.06
N LEU A 713 -9.38 -10.93 -18.60
CA LEU A 713 -9.84 -12.23 -19.09
C LEU A 713 -10.14 -12.22 -20.60
N GLU A 714 -10.70 -11.12 -21.12
CA GLU A 714 -10.90 -10.96 -22.56
C GLU A 714 -9.55 -11.00 -23.29
N ARG A 715 -8.56 -10.26 -22.81
CA ARG A 715 -7.21 -10.21 -23.42
C ARG A 715 -6.44 -11.54 -23.26
N MET A 716 -6.74 -12.30 -22.21
CA MET A 716 -6.21 -13.64 -21.97
C MET A 716 -6.93 -14.73 -22.78
N GLY A 717 -8.07 -14.40 -23.42
CA GLY A 717 -8.91 -15.37 -24.15
C GLY A 717 -9.76 -16.28 -23.24
N LEU A 718 -10.08 -15.81 -22.04
CA LEU A 718 -10.86 -16.51 -21.01
C LEU A 718 -12.25 -15.86 -20.74
N ALA A 719 -12.68 -14.88 -21.53
CA ALA A 719 -13.96 -14.18 -21.39
C ALA A 719 -15.16 -15.02 -21.87
#